data_4e86826d928ed5f5cf689768cb74097c
#
_entry.id   4e86826d928ed5f5cf689768cb74097c
#
_cell.length_a   1.000
_cell.length_b   1.000
_cell.length_c   1.000
_cell.angle_alpha   90.00
_cell.angle_beta   90.00
_cell.angle_gamma   90.00
#
_symmetry.space_group_name_H-M   'P 1'
#
loop_
_entity.id
_entity.type
_entity.pdbx_description
1 polymer ?
#
loop_
_entity_poly.entity_id
_entity_poly.type
_entity_poly.pdbx_seq_one_letter_code
_entity_poly.pdbx_strand_id
1 'polypeptide(L)'
;MWSITLKLMRKNARMLIPAGIAILIGTMFIASTLLFGNTLDYSLRRQISASYGDANYAVVASDDDAPMYGITVGDLNLDQVRRVEGVAGVRAEVTLNIEATAGDRHSSGIVIANATPSTLMPVDLAKGEWPSGDGQIVLPRDMAARLDVGIGDTVSAAYSDGTPVELTVSGLSLDPGGAYAYYGGAAVVSEGAIGRLMDSVAVDPGYASLNCTILYLDIQPPAGTDAEQVIKQVNALLPAHFAALDRGASEDQALERLGGGQTSMMTTFMMVFGVLAMFVAALVIANTFQVLVAQRRRTLALLRTIGAKKGQLYRSVVAEALLLGLISSLVAVGLSIGLMQLLHVAGVEFSGISFVTVLTPQVFLVPIAFGVVVTILASLGSARTATTVTPLEALQPLEVSAARKSGAARLVVSLLMMLFGAAVTAFTVVDTWRQAHGESALSNEQFSLVLLMAMGGVMIFFLGLLLCANRWVPLLLKGVGALVAHIGPASTIATANIQKNPRRVAATSTALLIGVALVSTLGTGAASARQTLASELDARYSVDIQVSGEDVDQTVLDDIRKVAGIQDAELIGSSNAVWHTDDYDSNLQVYTLTAQQGRAVMNGDAIDGLRDGVLLVPDALAGDSDDYPVRDGSVLDLELNATYSDDGDIVDGIAFKPTVEAAPFRGVNTPYGIYGLMPPDTLDRLGAKPDGYEVWAKTDGTVTPADVIDDIQQAVSSIPGITVGGSIAERVSWDGMVNMLLMVLVALLAVAVIIALIGVANTLSLSVIERTRESATLRAIGMTRGQLRRSLAIEALLISLVSGVIGIVVGTVFGWIGSYIVFSMSFGSVVFPIDWATSGAILAIAAVAALLASVFPARRAVKTPPVEALAEA
;
A
#
# COMPACT_ATOMS: atom_id res chain seq x y z
N MET A 1 2.77 13.07 -49.13
CA MET A 1 2.77 13.68 -47.81
C MET A 1 3.55 12.84 -46.77
N TRP A 2 3.39 11.53 -46.68
CA TRP A 2 4.15 10.69 -45.75
C TRP A 2 5.66 10.86 -45.83
N SER A 3 6.24 10.85 -47.04
CA SER A 3 7.69 11.03 -47.22
C SER A 3 8.19 12.43 -46.80
N ILE A 4 7.35 13.45 -46.95
CA ILE A 4 7.65 14.80 -46.47
C ILE A 4 7.60 14.87 -44.97
N THR A 5 6.58 14.26 -44.33
CA THR A 5 6.46 14.19 -42.87
C THR A 5 7.65 13.49 -42.24
N LEU A 6 8.05 12.31 -42.77
CA LEU A 6 9.21 11.55 -42.28
C LEU A 6 10.52 12.32 -42.45
N LYS A 7 10.74 12.99 -43.60
CA LYS A 7 11.95 13.83 -43.80
C LYS A 7 11.95 15.02 -42.86
N LEU A 8 10.81 15.66 -42.62
CA LEU A 8 10.68 16.77 -41.64
C LEU A 8 10.93 16.31 -40.20
N MET A 9 10.40 15.14 -39.81
CA MET A 9 10.68 14.54 -38.49
C MET A 9 12.17 14.28 -38.31
N ARG A 10 12.82 13.63 -39.28
CA ARG A 10 14.27 13.32 -39.21
C ARG A 10 15.10 14.59 -39.13
N LYS A 11 14.78 15.65 -39.92
CA LYS A 11 15.47 16.92 -39.85
C LYS A 11 15.32 17.63 -38.51
N ASN A 12 14.17 17.45 -37.84
CA ASN A 12 13.82 18.14 -36.58
C ASN A 12 13.77 17.19 -35.37
N ALA A 13 14.40 16.00 -35.50
CA ALA A 13 14.35 14.99 -34.43
C ALA A 13 14.78 15.54 -33.06
N ARG A 14 15.83 16.40 -33.01
CA ARG A 14 16.29 17.03 -31.77
C ARG A 14 15.25 17.87 -31.04
N MET A 15 14.25 18.39 -31.75
CA MET A 15 13.18 19.21 -31.17
C MET A 15 12.01 18.36 -30.70
N LEU A 16 11.88 17.14 -31.22
CA LEU A 16 10.86 16.16 -30.80
C LEU A 16 11.27 15.37 -29.56
N ILE A 17 12.58 15.32 -29.25
CA ILE A 17 13.10 14.58 -28.08
C ILE A 17 12.38 14.92 -26.77
N PRO A 18 12.19 16.20 -26.38
CA PRO A 18 11.53 16.52 -25.12
C PRO A 18 10.07 16.00 -25.06
N ALA A 19 9.33 16.09 -26.17
CA ALA A 19 7.99 15.52 -26.24
C ALA A 19 8.02 13.99 -26.19
N GLY A 20 8.95 13.38 -26.93
CA GLY A 20 9.14 11.94 -26.94
C GLY A 20 9.48 11.39 -25.55
N ILE A 21 10.36 12.05 -24.80
CA ILE A 21 10.70 11.68 -23.42
C ILE A 21 9.48 11.84 -22.50
N ALA A 22 8.69 12.91 -22.63
CA ALA A 22 7.50 13.10 -21.82
C ALA A 22 6.44 12.00 -22.07
N ILE A 23 6.23 11.61 -23.33
CA ILE A 23 5.35 10.49 -23.71
C ILE A 23 5.92 9.18 -23.14
N LEU A 24 7.22 8.92 -23.34
CA LEU A 24 7.88 7.72 -22.87
C LEU A 24 7.71 7.57 -21.36
N ILE A 25 7.99 8.60 -20.58
CA ILE A 25 7.89 8.56 -19.13
C ILE A 25 6.42 8.32 -18.69
N GLY A 26 5.44 9.04 -19.27
CA GLY A 26 4.04 8.86 -18.92
C GLY A 26 3.49 7.48 -19.27
N THR A 27 3.88 6.94 -20.42
CA THR A 27 3.47 5.58 -20.84
C THR A 27 4.25 4.49 -20.12
N MET A 28 5.53 4.70 -19.80
CA MET A 28 6.32 3.81 -18.96
C MET A 28 5.69 3.65 -17.58
N PHE A 29 5.21 4.75 -17.02
CA PHE A 29 4.51 4.72 -15.75
C PHE A 29 3.29 3.80 -15.78
N ILE A 30 2.39 3.98 -16.75
CA ILE A 30 1.19 3.14 -16.90
C ILE A 30 1.58 1.67 -17.12
N ALA A 31 2.57 1.41 -17.96
CA ALA A 31 3.05 0.05 -18.20
C ALA A 31 3.63 -0.60 -16.94
N SER A 32 4.44 0.15 -16.17
CA SER A 32 5.02 -0.34 -14.90
C SER A 32 3.95 -0.59 -13.85
N THR A 33 2.92 0.27 -13.77
CA THR A 33 1.77 0.06 -12.87
C THR A 33 1.01 -1.23 -13.20
N LEU A 34 0.73 -1.48 -14.47
CA LEU A 34 0.06 -2.72 -14.90
C LEU A 34 0.94 -3.96 -14.66
N LEU A 35 2.24 -3.87 -14.93
CA LEU A 35 3.18 -4.97 -14.63
C LEU A 35 3.23 -5.27 -13.14
N PHE A 36 3.31 -4.25 -12.30
CA PHE A 36 3.31 -4.41 -10.85
C PHE A 36 1.99 -5.01 -10.34
N GLY A 37 0.84 -4.50 -10.82
CA GLY A 37 -0.48 -5.06 -10.49
C GLY A 37 -0.59 -6.54 -10.87
N ASN A 38 -0.13 -6.90 -12.08
CA ASN A 38 -0.11 -8.30 -12.52
C ASN A 38 0.83 -9.17 -11.68
N THR A 39 1.97 -8.62 -11.23
CA THR A 39 2.91 -9.34 -10.35
C THR A 39 2.29 -9.62 -9.00
N LEU A 40 1.62 -8.63 -8.43
CA LEU A 40 0.93 -8.75 -7.14
C LEU A 40 -0.20 -9.80 -7.23
N ASP A 41 -1.05 -9.70 -8.24
CA ASP A 41 -2.12 -10.67 -8.50
C ASP A 41 -1.55 -12.09 -8.70
N TYR A 42 -0.48 -12.22 -9.48
CA TYR A 42 0.20 -13.49 -9.68
C TYR A 42 0.78 -14.06 -8.38
N SER A 43 1.40 -13.23 -7.54
CA SER A 43 1.99 -13.68 -6.28
C SER A 43 0.91 -14.13 -5.29
N LEU A 44 -0.19 -13.39 -5.18
CA LEU A 44 -1.33 -13.76 -4.34
C LEU A 44 -2.01 -15.04 -4.84
N ARG A 45 -2.26 -15.13 -6.17
CA ARG A 45 -2.80 -16.36 -6.77
C ARG A 45 -1.89 -17.55 -6.53
N ARG A 46 -0.58 -17.36 -6.66
CA ARG A 46 0.39 -18.44 -6.44
C ARG A 46 0.35 -18.91 -4.99
N GLN A 47 0.27 -18.01 -4.03
CA GLN A 47 0.18 -18.37 -2.60
C GLN A 47 -1.12 -19.14 -2.30
N ILE A 48 -2.27 -18.62 -2.78
CA ILE A 48 -3.55 -19.32 -2.67
C ILE A 48 -3.50 -20.67 -3.38
N SER A 49 -3.03 -20.68 -4.62
CA SER A 49 -2.97 -21.89 -5.45
C SER A 49 -2.03 -22.95 -4.87
N ALA A 50 -0.99 -22.55 -4.13
CA ALA A 50 -0.09 -23.46 -3.46
C ALA A 50 -0.78 -24.33 -2.41
N SER A 51 -1.79 -23.79 -1.71
CA SER A 51 -2.56 -24.54 -0.72
C SER A 51 -3.38 -25.69 -1.31
N TYR A 52 -3.65 -25.65 -2.62
CA TYR A 52 -4.46 -26.69 -3.27
C TYR A 52 -3.69 -27.99 -3.56
N GLY A 53 -2.35 -27.96 -3.65
CA GLY A 53 -1.64 -29.07 -4.28
C GLY A 53 -2.19 -29.33 -5.68
N ASP A 54 -2.47 -30.61 -6.03
CA ASP A 54 -3.10 -31.01 -7.30
C ASP A 54 -4.63 -31.06 -7.25
N ALA A 55 -5.28 -30.53 -6.19
CA ALA A 55 -6.73 -30.47 -6.13
C ALA A 55 -7.33 -29.66 -7.28
N ASN A 56 -8.40 -30.19 -7.88
CA ASN A 56 -9.09 -29.53 -8.99
C ASN A 56 -10.42 -28.90 -8.57
N TYR A 57 -10.90 -29.19 -7.35
CA TYR A 57 -12.05 -28.55 -6.70
C TYR A 57 -11.72 -28.23 -5.25
N ALA A 58 -12.49 -27.31 -4.66
CA ALA A 58 -12.48 -27.07 -3.22
C ALA A 58 -13.90 -26.85 -2.70
N VAL A 59 -14.20 -27.40 -1.51
CA VAL A 59 -15.37 -27.00 -0.72
C VAL A 59 -14.99 -25.73 0.01
N VAL A 60 -15.77 -24.70 -0.20
CA VAL A 60 -15.59 -23.38 0.44
C VAL A 60 -16.94 -22.80 0.83
N ALA A 61 -16.96 -21.81 1.70
CA ALA A 61 -18.17 -21.07 2.01
C ALA A 61 -18.76 -20.44 0.72
N SER A 62 -20.04 -20.64 0.46
CA SER A 62 -20.73 -20.20 -0.76
C SER A 62 -21.28 -18.79 -0.68
N ASP A 63 -21.44 -18.24 0.52
CA ASP A 63 -21.96 -16.90 0.79
C ASP A 63 -21.34 -16.30 2.06
N ASP A 64 -21.71 -15.05 2.36
CA ASP A 64 -21.17 -14.32 3.51
C ASP A 64 -21.84 -14.70 4.85
N ASP A 65 -22.93 -15.46 4.80
CA ASP A 65 -23.63 -15.96 6.01
C ASP A 65 -23.01 -17.27 6.52
N ALA A 66 -22.00 -17.81 5.82
CA ALA A 66 -21.29 -19.01 6.27
C ALA A 66 -20.52 -18.70 7.57
N PRO A 67 -20.64 -19.57 8.60
CA PRO A 67 -19.89 -19.36 9.83
C PRO A 67 -18.37 -19.45 9.56
N MET A 68 -17.64 -18.45 10.04
CA MET A 68 -16.18 -18.42 9.93
C MET A 68 -15.48 -19.26 11.01
N TYR A 69 -16.16 -19.54 12.11
CA TYR A 69 -15.67 -20.29 13.26
C TYR A 69 -16.68 -21.36 13.68
N GLY A 70 -16.19 -22.40 14.35
CA GLY A 70 -17.04 -23.46 14.90
C GLY A 70 -17.50 -24.50 13.88
N ILE A 71 -17.05 -24.45 12.64
CA ILE A 71 -17.23 -25.55 11.67
C ILE A 71 -16.02 -26.48 11.76
N THR A 72 -16.30 -27.76 11.92
CA THR A 72 -15.28 -28.80 12.07
C THR A 72 -15.11 -29.67 10.82
N VAL A 73 -14.03 -30.42 10.76
CA VAL A 73 -13.82 -31.45 9.73
C VAL A 73 -14.98 -32.43 9.70
N GLY A 74 -15.55 -32.77 10.87
CA GLY A 74 -16.73 -33.65 11.02
C GLY A 74 -17.97 -33.03 10.42
N ASP A 75 -18.23 -31.77 10.63
CA ASP A 75 -19.39 -31.05 10.08
C ASP A 75 -19.35 -30.99 8.55
N LEU A 76 -18.15 -30.86 7.95
CA LEU A 76 -17.97 -30.94 6.51
C LEU A 76 -18.07 -32.36 5.95
N ASN A 77 -18.37 -33.34 6.80
CA ASN A 77 -18.59 -34.74 6.41
C ASN A 77 -17.44 -35.36 5.61
N LEU A 78 -16.17 -35.07 5.97
CA LEU A 78 -14.96 -35.50 5.27
C LEU A 78 -15.01 -36.99 4.88
N ASP A 79 -15.37 -37.89 5.82
CA ASP A 79 -15.39 -39.33 5.59
C ASP A 79 -16.46 -39.77 4.59
N GLN A 80 -17.58 -39.06 4.53
CA GLN A 80 -18.63 -39.33 3.57
C GLN A 80 -18.23 -38.81 2.17
N VAL A 81 -17.65 -37.62 2.11
CA VAL A 81 -17.14 -37.05 0.87
C VAL A 81 -16.07 -37.96 0.25
N ARG A 82 -15.14 -38.51 1.04
CA ARG A 82 -14.14 -39.50 0.58
C ARG A 82 -14.75 -40.73 -0.07
N ARG A 83 -15.97 -41.13 0.30
CA ARG A 83 -16.64 -42.33 -0.21
C ARG A 83 -17.46 -42.07 -1.47
N VAL A 84 -17.59 -40.84 -1.92
CA VAL A 84 -18.33 -40.50 -3.13
C VAL A 84 -17.59 -41.08 -4.34
N GLU A 85 -18.27 -41.84 -5.17
CA GLU A 85 -17.69 -42.40 -6.41
C GLU A 85 -17.28 -41.26 -7.35
N GLY A 86 -16.01 -41.23 -7.71
CA GLY A 86 -15.41 -40.14 -8.52
C GLY A 86 -14.62 -39.12 -7.72
N VAL A 87 -14.57 -39.23 -6.39
CA VAL A 87 -13.63 -38.48 -5.54
C VAL A 87 -12.39 -39.36 -5.35
N ALA A 88 -11.27 -38.98 -5.97
CA ALA A 88 -10.00 -39.69 -5.91
C ALA A 88 -9.21 -39.37 -4.62
N GLY A 89 -9.42 -38.19 -4.05
CA GLY A 89 -8.79 -37.77 -2.81
C GLY A 89 -9.44 -36.53 -2.21
N VAL A 90 -9.30 -36.39 -0.88
CA VAL A 90 -9.75 -35.21 -0.13
C VAL A 90 -8.73 -34.86 0.93
N ARG A 91 -8.43 -33.58 1.08
CA ARG A 91 -7.63 -33.01 2.16
C ARG A 91 -8.39 -31.89 2.84
N ALA A 92 -8.52 -31.96 4.15
CA ALA A 92 -9.02 -30.85 4.93
C ALA A 92 -7.91 -29.83 5.22
N GLU A 93 -8.22 -28.55 5.13
CA GLU A 93 -7.29 -27.49 5.50
C GLU A 93 -7.35 -27.29 7.01
N VAL A 94 -6.46 -28.00 7.68
CA VAL A 94 -6.32 -27.96 9.13
C VAL A 94 -4.88 -27.68 9.46
N THR A 95 -4.64 -26.72 10.30
CA THR A 95 -3.32 -26.38 10.84
C THR A 95 -3.35 -26.43 12.35
N LEU A 96 -2.33 -27.02 12.95
CA LEU A 96 -2.15 -27.08 14.39
C LEU A 96 -0.79 -26.50 14.73
N ASN A 97 -0.71 -25.54 15.65
CA ASN A 97 0.56 -25.03 16.14
C ASN A 97 1.22 -26.06 17.01
N ILE A 98 2.47 -26.37 16.77
CA ILE A 98 3.26 -27.30 17.58
C ILE A 98 4.55 -26.66 18.04
N GLU A 99 5.00 -27.07 19.19
CA GLU A 99 6.39 -26.93 19.61
C GLU A 99 7.12 -28.27 19.46
N ALA A 100 8.19 -28.29 18.71
CA ALA A 100 9.01 -29.48 18.52
C ALA A 100 10.34 -29.31 19.24
N THR A 101 10.74 -30.32 19.97
CA THR A 101 11.94 -30.36 20.82
C THR A 101 12.85 -31.52 20.45
N ALA A 102 14.15 -31.27 20.39
CA ALA A 102 15.16 -32.29 20.23
C ALA A 102 16.40 -32.00 21.11
N GLY A 103 16.55 -32.74 22.22
CA GLY A 103 17.55 -32.41 23.24
C GLY A 103 17.25 -31.06 23.89
N ASP A 104 18.23 -30.14 23.82
CA ASP A 104 18.08 -28.76 24.36
C ASP A 104 17.62 -27.75 23.30
N ARG A 105 17.18 -28.19 22.12
CA ARG A 105 16.75 -27.33 21.01
C ARG A 105 15.27 -27.38 20.84
N HIS A 106 14.68 -26.23 20.58
CA HIS A 106 13.25 -26.06 20.41
C HIS A 106 12.95 -25.30 19.10
N SER A 107 11.83 -25.58 18.50
CA SER A 107 11.37 -24.86 17.29
C SER A 107 9.86 -24.94 17.19
N SER A 108 9.20 -23.80 17.26
CA SER A 108 7.77 -23.68 17.00
C SER A 108 7.49 -23.72 15.48
N GLY A 109 6.34 -24.24 15.13
CA GLY A 109 5.87 -24.31 13.74
C GLY A 109 4.44 -24.82 13.66
N ILE A 110 3.98 -25.07 12.46
CA ILE A 110 2.65 -25.67 12.25
C ILE A 110 2.79 -27.10 11.71
N VAL A 111 1.79 -27.90 12.03
CA VAL A 111 1.62 -29.24 11.50
C VAL A 111 0.31 -29.35 10.72
N ILE A 112 0.34 -30.08 9.62
CA ILE A 112 -0.81 -30.42 8.77
C ILE A 112 -0.95 -31.92 8.63
N ALA A 113 -2.15 -32.39 8.30
CA ALA A 113 -2.41 -33.79 8.06
C ALA A 113 -1.86 -34.23 6.70
N ASN A 114 -1.30 -35.43 6.66
CA ASN A 114 -0.93 -36.08 5.41
C ASN A 114 -2.19 -36.44 4.59
N ALA A 115 -2.15 -36.22 3.30
CA ALA A 115 -3.24 -36.51 2.37
C ALA A 115 -2.99 -37.74 1.53
N THR A 116 -4.05 -38.42 1.16
CA THR A 116 -4.04 -39.52 0.19
C THR A 116 -5.00 -39.17 -0.95
N PRO A 117 -4.49 -39.03 -2.20
CA PRO A 117 -3.08 -39.16 -2.65
C PRO A 117 -2.20 -38.00 -2.17
N SER A 118 -0.90 -38.24 -2.04
CA SER A 118 0.06 -37.22 -1.59
C SER A 118 0.22 -36.03 -2.56
N THR A 119 -0.31 -36.13 -3.76
CA THR A 119 -0.37 -35.02 -4.74
C THR A 119 -1.26 -33.85 -4.26
N LEU A 120 -2.14 -34.11 -3.28
CA LEU A 120 -2.94 -33.07 -2.63
C LEU A 120 -2.17 -32.28 -1.57
N MET A 121 -0.93 -32.68 -1.26
CA MET A 121 -0.11 -31.94 -0.29
C MET A 121 0.33 -30.59 -0.86
N PRO A 122 0.25 -29.50 -0.07
CA PRO A 122 0.68 -28.17 -0.47
C PRO A 122 2.19 -27.97 -0.35
N VAL A 123 2.89 -28.93 0.24
CA VAL A 123 4.35 -28.95 0.40
C VAL A 123 4.95 -30.14 -0.35
N ASP A 124 6.19 -29.98 -0.79
CA ASP A 124 6.92 -31.03 -1.50
C ASP A 124 7.82 -31.83 -0.55
N LEU A 125 7.94 -33.14 -0.77
CA LEU A 125 8.88 -33.95 -0.05
C LEU A 125 10.29 -33.80 -0.67
N ALA A 126 11.21 -33.17 0.07
CA ALA A 126 12.58 -32.96 -0.38
C ALA A 126 13.45 -34.23 -0.25
N LYS A 127 13.25 -34.95 0.86
CA LYS A 127 13.97 -36.19 1.18
C LYS A 127 13.13 -37.09 2.08
N GLY A 128 13.34 -38.39 2.03
CA GLY A 128 12.66 -39.38 2.87
C GLY A 128 11.33 -39.82 2.30
N GLU A 129 10.40 -40.16 3.17
CA GLU A 129 9.07 -40.68 2.86
C GLU A 129 7.98 -39.92 3.65
N TRP A 130 6.77 -39.88 3.08
CA TRP A 130 5.62 -39.33 3.80
C TRP A 130 5.28 -40.18 5.04
N PRO A 131 4.68 -39.61 6.10
CA PRO A 131 4.32 -40.34 7.29
C PRO A 131 3.35 -41.47 6.93
N SER A 132 3.70 -42.71 7.27
CA SER A 132 2.88 -43.89 7.03
C SER A 132 2.14 -44.38 8.27
N GLY A 133 2.39 -43.77 9.44
CA GLY A 133 1.79 -44.11 10.71
C GLY A 133 1.91 -42.98 11.70
N ASP A 134 1.19 -43.12 12.82
CA ASP A 134 1.02 -42.06 13.82
C ASP A 134 2.29 -41.71 14.63
N GLY A 135 3.36 -42.45 14.49
CA GLY A 135 4.65 -42.21 15.13
C GLY A 135 5.67 -41.49 14.25
N GLN A 136 5.25 -40.92 13.11
CA GLN A 136 6.15 -40.32 12.14
C GLN A 136 5.79 -38.88 11.83
N ILE A 137 6.82 -38.07 11.56
CA ILE A 137 6.69 -36.67 11.16
C ILE A 137 7.64 -36.36 10.00
N VAL A 138 7.17 -35.57 9.06
CA VAL A 138 8.02 -34.86 8.09
C VAL A 138 8.18 -33.44 8.56
N LEU A 139 9.43 -32.96 8.69
CA LEU A 139 9.73 -31.61 9.16
C LEU A 139 10.08 -30.67 7.99
N PRO A 140 9.71 -29.39 8.06
CA PRO A 140 10.30 -28.38 7.19
C PRO A 140 11.84 -28.42 7.32
N ARG A 141 12.53 -28.27 6.21
CA ARG A 141 14.00 -28.34 6.16
C ARG A 141 14.66 -27.35 7.13
N ASP A 142 14.11 -26.14 7.24
CA ASP A 142 14.67 -25.10 8.10
C ASP A 142 14.39 -25.39 9.59
N MET A 143 13.23 -25.97 9.92
CA MET A 143 12.91 -26.44 11.27
C MET A 143 13.84 -27.58 11.69
N ALA A 144 14.04 -28.57 10.82
CA ALA A 144 14.98 -29.67 11.09
C ALA A 144 16.41 -29.16 11.29
N ALA A 145 16.82 -28.14 10.55
CA ALA A 145 18.14 -27.51 10.72
C ALA A 145 18.28 -26.77 12.06
N ARG A 146 17.21 -26.08 12.52
CA ARG A 146 17.20 -25.43 13.85
C ARG A 146 17.29 -26.45 14.98
N LEU A 147 16.55 -27.53 14.88
CA LEU A 147 16.55 -28.64 15.85
C LEU A 147 17.82 -29.54 15.76
N ASP A 148 18.61 -29.40 14.70
CA ASP A 148 19.78 -30.25 14.38
C ASP A 148 19.43 -31.73 14.27
N VAL A 149 18.31 -32.04 13.64
CA VAL A 149 17.81 -33.39 13.42
C VAL A 149 17.78 -33.77 11.96
N GLY A 150 17.90 -35.05 11.69
CA GLY A 150 17.81 -35.64 10.38
C GLY A 150 16.78 -36.77 10.32
N ILE A 151 16.66 -37.39 9.12
CA ILE A 151 15.74 -38.52 8.92
C ILE A 151 16.20 -39.70 9.79
N GLY A 152 15.28 -40.23 10.60
CA GLY A 152 15.51 -41.32 11.55
C GLY A 152 15.67 -40.86 12.98
N ASP A 153 15.92 -39.59 13.24
CA ASP A 153 15.98 -39.03 14.58
C ASP A 153 14.56 -38.88 15.17
N THR A 154 14.50 -38.79 16.47
CA THR A 154 13.22 -38.58 17.21
C THR A 154 13.12 -37.15 17.66
N VAL A 155 11.96 -36.57 17.49
CA VAL A 155 11.55 -35.25 18.01
C VAL A 155 10.37 -35.42 18.95
N SER A 156 10.33 -34.65 20.00
CA SER A 156 9.17 -34.54 20.88
C SER A 156 8.32 -33.37 20.42
N ALA A 157 7.06 -33.55 20.06
CA ALA A 157 6.16 -32.53 19.58
C ALA A 157 4.99 -32.36 20.55
N ALA A 158 4.66 -31.15 20.93
CA ALA A 158 3.51 -30.81 21.76
C ALA A 158 2.61 -29.77 21.07
N TYR A 159 1.31 -29.87 21.33
CA TYR A 159 0.33 -28.85 20.98
C TYR A 159 -0.07 -28.09 22.24
N SER A 160 0.11 -26.75 22.26
CA SER A 160 -0.09 -25.96 23.48
C SER A 160 0.64 -26.59 24.68
N ASP A 161 0.08 -26.57 25.85
CA ASP A 161 0.61 -27.17 27.09
C ASP A 161 0.39 -28.69 27.18
N GLY A 162 0.11 -29.34 26.06
CA GLY A 162 -0.21 -30.77 25.97
C GLY A 162 0.98 -31.67 26.24
N THR A 163 0.66 -32.93 26.55
CA THR A 163 1.69 -33.97 26.73
C THR A 163 2.50 -34.15 25.45
N PRO A 164 3.84 -34.01 25.49
CA PRO A 164 4.68 -34.19 24.33
C PRO A 164 4.57 -35.59 23.71
N VAL A 165 4.44 -35.66 22.39
CA VAL A 165 4.36 -36.90 21.62
C VAL A 165 5.67 -37.15 20.92
N GLU A 166 6.29 -38.29 21.15
CA GLU A 166 7.50 -38.73 20.46
C GLU A 166 7.19 -39.15 19.02
N LEU A 167 7.86 -38.48 18.06
CA LEU A 167 7.68 -38.71 16.63
C LEU A 167 9.05 -38.95 15.96
N THR A 168 9.13 -39.95 15.10
CA THR A 168 10.36 -40.19 14.29
C THR A 168 10.31 -39.39 12.99
N VAL A 169 11.37 -38.67 12.69
CA VAL A 169 11.47 -37.90 11.44
C VAL A 169 11.59 -38.86 10.25
N SER A 170 10.53 -38.94 9.43
CA SER A 170 10.47 -39.82 8.25
C SER A 170 10.93 -39.11 6.99
N GLY A 171 10.92 -37.77 6.96
CA GLY A 171 11.33 -37.01 5.80
C GLY A 171 11.48 -35.51 6.10
N LEU A 172 11.93 -34.79 5.07
CA LEU A 172 12.07 -33.32 5.09
C LEU A 172 11.22 -32.71 3.99
N SER A 173 10.44 -31.69 4.31
CA SER A 173 9.59 -30.96 3.38
C SER A 173 10.21 -29.64 2.92
N LEU A 174 9.72 -29.14 1.77
CA LEU A 174 9.94 -27.81 1.22
C LEU A 174 8.59 -27.21 0.88
N ASP A 175 8.49 -25.92 0.98
CA ASP A 175 7.30 -25.15 0.58
C ASP A 175 7.64 -24.22 -0.61
N PRO A 176 7.78 -24.74 -1.83
CA PRO A 176 8.16 -23.96 -3.00
C PRO A 176 7.04 -23.03 -3.47
N GLY A 177 5.81 -23.31 -3.07
CA GLY A 177 4.62 -22.51 -3.37
C GLY A 177 4.42 -21.34 -2.41
N GLY A 178 4.97 -21.46 -1.20
CA GLY A 178 4.80 -20.47 -0.13
C GLY A 178 3.46 -20.57 0.57
N ALA A 179 2.77 -21.73 0.53
CA ALA A 179 1.48 -21.92 1.21
C ALA A 179 1.57 -21.60 2.71
N TYR A 180 2.68 -21.99 3.33
CA TYR A 180 2.96 -21.79 4.75
C TYR A 180 4.25 -20.98 5.00
N ALA A 181 4.62 -20.10 4.07
CA ALA A 181 5.84 -19.30 4.17
C ALA A 181 5.89 -18.44 5.44
N TYR A 182 4.75 -17.94 5.89
CA TYR A 182 4.61 -17.16 7.13
C TYR A 182 5.06 -17.94 8.37
N TYR A 183 4.85 -19.27 8.37
CA TYR A 183 5.21 -20.16 9.48
C TYR A 183 6.58 -20.84 9.29
N GLY A 184 7.31 -20.50 8.23
CA GLY A 184 8.57 -21.15 7.89
C GLY A 184 8.40 -22.55 7.28
N GLY A 185 7.23 -22.85 6.72
CA GLY A 185 6.82 -24.15 6.19
C GLY A 185 5.85 -24.88 7.13
N ALA A 186 5.41 -26.08 6.73
CA ALA A 186 4.55 -26.94 7.54
C ALA A 186 5.20 -28.33 7.75
N ALA A 187 5.15 -28.81 8.98
CA ALA A 187 5.41 -30.20 9.28
C ALA A 187 4.20 -31.06 8.87
N VAL A 188 4.43 -32.34 8.57
CA VAL A 188 3.36 -33.22 8.11
C VAL A 188 3.32 -34.48 9.01
N VAL A 189 2.13 -34.82 9.50
CA VAL A 189 1.86 -36.03 10.29
C VAL A 189 0.63 -36.74 9.77
N SER A 190 0.33 -37.92 10.27
CA SER A 190 -0.94 -38.60 10.00
C SER A 190 -2.10 -37.93 10.73
N GLU A 191 -3.35 -38.12 10.27
CA GLU A 191 -4.57 -37.68 10.95
C GLU A 191 -4.66 -38.25 12.39
N GLY A 192 -4.23 -39.50 12.59
CA GLY A 192 -4.17 -40.11 13.92
C GLY A 192 -3.11 -39.49 14.85
N ALA A 193 -2.00 -39.04 14.30
CA ALA A 193 -0.98 -38.31 15.09
C ALA A 193 -1.50 -36.94 15.53
N ILE A 194 -2.27 -36.25 14.72
CA ILE A 194 -2.94 -34.99 15.12
C ILE A 194 -3.86 -35.25 16.30
N GLY A 195 -4.68 -36.32 16.26
CA GLY A 195 -5.53 -36.69 17.39
C GLY A 195 -4.73 -36.90 18.68
N ARG A 196 -3.57 -37.56 18.61
CA ARG A 196 -2.69 -37.76 19.80
C ARG A 196 -2.06 -36.46 20.32
N LEU A 197 -1.72 -35.54 19.44
CA LEU A 197 -1.21 -34.23 19.85
C LEU A 197 -2.27 -33.43 20.60
N MET A 198 -3.54 -33.66 20.30
CA MET A 198 -4.66 -32.98 20.96
C MET A 198 -5.18 -33.70 22.21
N ASP A 199 -4.85 -34.97 22.41
CA ASP A 199 -5.47 -35.88 23.39
C ASP A 199 -5.36 -35.38 24.85
N SER A 200 -4.38 -34.53 25.13
CA SER A 200 -4.13 -33.99 26.47
C SER A 200 -4.75 -32.63 26.73
N VAL A 201 -5.32 -31.97 25.71
CA VAL A 201 -5.74 -30.55 25.80
C VAL A 201 -7.19 -30.36 25.34
N ALA A 202 -7.73 -31.23 24.50
CA ALA A 202 -9.07 -31.06 23.89
C ALA A 202 -10.14 -31.89 24.63
N VAL A 203 -11.34 -31.31 24.81
CA VAL A 203 -12.50 -31.96 25.37
C VAL A 203 -13.00 -33.11 24.47
N ASP A 204 -12.80 -33.00 23.15
CA ASP A 204 -13.07 -34.04 22.15
C ASP A 204 -11.85 -34.22 21.24
N PRO A 205 -10.87 -35.01 21.69
CA PRO A 205 -9.63 -35.20 20.97
C PRO A 205 -9.85 -36.00 19.68
N GLY A 206 -9.62 -35.39 18.54
CA GLY A 206 -9.72 -36.07 17.26
C GLY A 206 -9.62 -35.14 16.07
N TYR A 207 -9.16 -35.67 14.95
CA TYR A 207 -9.04 -34.91 13.69
C TYR A 207 -10.39 -34.33 13.23
N ALA A 208 -11.49 -35.02 13.53
CA ALA A 208 -12.84 -34.61 13.14
C ALA A 208 -13.35 -33.38 13.90
N SER A 209 -12.85 -33.10 15.11
CA SER A 209 -13.26 -31.96 15.93
C SER A 209 -12.52 -30.66 15.59
N LEU A 210 -11.50 -30.72 14.74
CA LEU A 210 -10.72 -29.56 14.35
C LEU A 210 -11.50 -28.61 13.46
N ASN A 211 -11.34 -27.32 13.70
CA ASN A 211 -11.91 -26.28 12.85
C ASN A 211 -11.39 -26.41 11.42
N CYS A 212 -12.32 -26.46 10.48
CA CYS A 212 -12.02 -26.60 9.06
C CYS A 212 -13.08 -25.88 8.22
N THR A 213 -12.66 -24.97 7.40
CA THR A 213 -13.54 -24.22 6.50
C THR A 213 -13.33 -24.54 5.03
N ILE A 214 -12.31 -25.36 4.70
CA ILE A 214 -11.94 -25.69 3.32
C ILE A 214 -11.59 -27.17 3.21
N LEU A 215 -12.21 -27.86 2.24
CA LEU A 215 -11.76 -29.19 1.80
C LEU A 215 -11.24 -29.10 0.38
N TYR A 216 -10.03 -29.56 0.13
CA TYR A 216 -9.45 -29.69 -1.21
C TYR A 216 -9.77 -31.07 -1.78
N LEU A 217 -10.33 -31.11 -2.98
CA LEU A 217 -10.82 -32.31 -3.62
C LEU A 217 -10.08 -32.61 -4.92
N ASP A 218 -9.69 -33.85 -5.13
CA ASP A 218 -9.34 -34.40 -6.43
C ASP A 218 -10.53 -35.20 -6.97
N ILE A 219 -11.25 -34.61 -7.93
CA ILE A 219 -12.40 -35.24 -8.56
C ILE A 219 -11.99 -35.84 -9.90
N GLN A 220 -12.10 -37.16 -10.01
CA GLN A 220 -11.81 -37.96 -11.21
C GLN A 220 -13.04 -38.81 -11.54
N PRO A 221 -14.03 -38.27 -12.30
CA PRO A 221 -15.26 -39.00 -12.58
C PRO A 221 -15.00 -40.32 -13.35
N PRO A 222 -15.71 -41.38 -12.99
CA PRO A 222 -15.64 -42.65 -13.73
C PRO A 222 -16.13 -42.45 -15.17
N ALA A 223 -15.73 -43.40 -16.05
CA ALA A 223 -16.08 -43.34 -17.46
C ALA A 223 -17.61 -43.32 -17.65
N GLY A 224 -18.14 -42.24 -18.26
CA GLY A 224 -19.58 -42.06 -18.51
C GLY A 224 -20.31 -41.21 -17.44
N THR A 225 -19.63 -40.73 -16.40
CA THR A 225 -20.15 -39.81 -15.38
C THR A 225 -19.53 -38.43 -15.62
N ASP A 226 -20.33 -37.37 -15.47
CA ASP A 226 -19.83 -36.00 -15.56
C ASP A 226 -19.40 -35.49 -14.18
N ALA A 227 -18.39 -34.63 -14.13
CA ALA A 227 -17.90 -34.02 -12.89
C ALA A 227 -19.03 -33.29 -12.15
N GLU A 228 -19.95 -32.66 -12.85
CA GLU A 228 -21.13 -32.01 -12.25
C GLU A 228 -21.99 -32.96 -11.43
N GLN A 229 -22.08 -34.25 -11.83
CA GLN A 229 -22.86 -35.24 -11.07
C GLN A 229 -22.16 -35.61 -9.75
N VAL A 230 -20.83 -35.73 -9.77
CA VAL A 230 -20.03 -35.96 -8.57
C VAL A 230 -20.12 -34.78 -7.62
N ILE A 231 -19.97 -33.54 -8.14
CA ILE A 231 -20.11 -32.31 -7.35
C ILE A 231 -21.49 -32.20 -6.70
N LYS A 232 -22.56 -32.57 -7.43
CA LYS A 232 -23.93 -32.57 -6.87
C LYS A 232 -24.08 -33.58 -5.73
N GLN A 233 -23.41 -34.72 -5.80
CA GLN A 233 -23.40 -35.68 -4.70
C GLN A 233 -22.62 -35.17 -3.50
N VAL A 234 -21.45 -34.55 -3.73
CA VAL A 234 -20.67 -33.91 -2.68
C VAL A 234 -21.46 -32.79 -2.00
N ASN A 235 -22.03 -31.87 -2.77
CA ASN A 235 -22.83 -30.75 -2.24
C ASN A 235 -24.05 -31.21 -1.42
N ALA A 236 -24.60 -32.39 -1.70
CA ALA A 236 -25.70 -32.94 -0.92
C ALA A 236 -25.28 -33.43 0.49
N LEU A 237 -23.99 -33.60 0.73
CA LEU A 237 -23.40 -33.98 2.02
C LEU A 237 -22.95 -32.79 2.87
N LEU A 238 -22.78 -31.64 2.24
CA LEU A 238 -22.24 -30.47 2.91
C LEU A 238 -23.29 -29.73 3.73
N PRO A 239 -22.88 -29.05 4.81
CA PRO A 239 -23.77 -28.15 5.56
C PRO A 239 -24.22 -26.96 4.70
N ALA A 240 -25.27 -26.27 5.17
CA ALA A 240 -25.73 -25.05 4.56
C ALA A 240 -24.58 -24.03 4.44
N HIS A 241 -24.63 -23.20 3.39
CA HIS A 241 -23.61 -22.18 3.11
C HIS A 241 -22.20 -22.69 2.69
N PHE A 242 -22.05 -24.00 2.41
CA PHE A 242 -20.82 -24.57 1.84
C PHE A 242 -21.11 -25.26 0.50
N ALA A 243 -20.19 -25.09 -0.46
CA ALA A 243 -20.31 -25.72 -1.77
C ALA A 243 -18.94 -26.08 -2.36
N ALA A 244 -18.91 -27.14 -3.16
CA ALA A 244 -17.75 -27.50 -3.96
C ALA A 244 -17.69 -26.63 -5.23
N LEU A 245 -16.65 -25.87 -5.38
CA LEU A 245 -16.34 -25.03 -6.56
C LEU A 245 -15.14 -25.61 -7.30
N ASP A 246 -15.08 -25.38 -8.61
CA ASP A 246 -13.84 -25.66 -9.34
C ASP A 246 -12.69 -24.76 -8.84
N ARG A 247 -11.45 -25.22 -9.04
CA ARG A 247 -10.26 -24.54 -8.55
C ARG A 247 -10.22 -23.06 -8.94
N GLY A 248 -10.53 -22.72 -10.20
CA GLY A 248 -10.48 -21.35 -10.66
C GLY A 248 -11.48 -20.44 -9.96
N ALA A 249 -12.73 -20.93 -9.80
CA ALA A 249 -13.78 -20.18 -9.11
C ALA A 249 -13.48 -20.03 -7.61
N SER A 250 -12.95 -21.06 -6.96
CA SER A 250 -12.60 -20.98 -5.54
C SER A 250 -11.35 -20.12 -5.28
N GLU A 251 -10.35 -20.13 -6.18
CA GLU A 251 -9.22 -19.21 -6.14
C GLU A 251 -9.67 -17.75 -6.33
N ASP A 252 -10.57 -17.49 -7.28
CA ASP A 252 -11.13 -16.16 -7.49
C ASP A 252 -11.92 -15.68 -6.27
N GLN A 253 -12.74 -16.54 -5.66
CA GLN A 253 -13.45 -16.23 -4.43
C GLN A 253 -12.51 -15.97 -3.24
N ALA A 254 -11.46 -16.76 -3.08
CA ALA A 254 -10.44 -16.55 -2.04
C ALA A 254 -9.72 -15.21 -2.25
N LEU A 255 -9.40 -14.84 -3.50
CA LEU A 255 -8.85 -13.53 -3.84
C LEU A 255 -9.83 -12.39 -3.53
N GLU A 256 -11.12 -12.56 -3.82
CA GLU A 256 -12.14 -11.57 -3.46
C GLU A 256 -12.24 -11.38 -1.95
N ARG A 257 -12.17 -12.45 -1.17
CA ARG A 257 -12.20 -12.38 0.29
C ARG A 257 -10.93 -11.79 0.91
N LEU A 258 -9.74 -12.16 0.40
CA LEU A 258 -8.46 -11.62 0.87
C LEU A 258 -8.18 -10.20 0.34
N GLY A 259 -8.65 -9.90 -0.85
CA GLY A 259 -8.29 -8.72 -1.60
C GLY A 259 -9.43 -7.87 -2.12
N GLY A 260 -10.67 -8.27 -1.91
CA GLY A 260 -11.87 -7.65 -2.51
C GLY A 260 -11.99 -6.13 -2.35
N GLY A 261 -11.25 -5.57 -1.39
CA GLY A 261 -11.02 -4.14 -1.27
C GLY A 261 -9.57 -3.72 -1.58
N GLN A 262 -8.56 -4.40 -1.04
CA GLN A 262 -7.19 -3.87 -1.02
C GLN A 262 -6.43 -3.98 -2.35
N THR A 263 -6.51 -5.10 -3.07
CA THR A 263 -5.78 -5.26 -4.35
C THR A 263 -6.42 -4.42 -5.45
N SER A 264 -7.74 -4.37 -5.53
CA SER A 264 -8.45 -3.50 -6.47
C SER A 264 -8.30 -2.02 -6.07
N MET A 265 -8.27 -1.69 -4.77
CA MET A 265 -7.96 -0.36 -4.29
C MET A 265 -6.56 0.09 -4.68
N MET A 266 -5.54 -0.72 -4.46
CA MET A 266 -4.16 -0.38 -4.77
C MET A 266 -3.95 -0.19 -6.27
N THR A 267 -4.50 -1.08 -7.11
CA THR A 267 -4.47 -0.93 -8.57
C THR A 267 -5.26 0.27 -9.04
N THR A 268 -6.42 0.54 -8.47
CA THR A 268 -7.23 1.72 -8.78
C THR A 268 -6.50 3.00 -8.39
N PHE A 269 -5.91 3.05 -7.22
CA PHE A 269 -5.11 4.16 -6.74
C PHE A 269 -3.91 4.42 -7.68
N MET A 270 -3.14 3.39 -8.02
CA MET A 270 -2.02 3.51 -8.96
C MET A 270 -2.47 3.94 -10.37
N MET A 271 -3.61 3.44 -10.85
CA MET A 271 -4.17 3.85 -12.15
C MET A 271 -4.54 5.33 -12.18
N VAL A 272 -5.10 5.88 -11.11
CA VAL A 272 -5.43 7.32 -11.03
C VAL A 272 -4.17 8.17 -11.11
N PHE A 273 -3.09 7.77 -10.44
CA PHE A 273 -1.80 8.44 -10.60
C PHE A 273 -1.25 8.31 -12.02
N GLY A 274 -1.44 7.17 -12.66
CA GLY A 274 -1.10 6.97 -14.07
C GLY A 274 -1.82 7.95 -14.98
N VAL A 275 -3.11 8.14 -14.77
CA VAL A 275 -3.93 9.12 -15.52
C VAL A 275 -3.46 10.54 -15.25
N LEU A 276 -3.14 10.87 -13.99
CA LEU A 276 -2.65 12.20 -13.61
C LEU A 276 -1.25 12.49 -14.22
N ALA A 277 -0.33 11.53 -14.16
CA ALA A 277 0.99 11.62 -14.79
C ALA A 277 0.87 11.81 -16.31
N MET A 278 -0.07 11.10 -16.95
CA MET A 278 -0.32 11.25 -18.36
C MET A 278 -0.96 12.62 -18.71
N PHE A 279 -1.77 13.18 -17.82
CA PHE A 279 -2.30 14.53 -17.99
C PHE A 279 -1.17 15.58 -17.98
N VAL A 280 -0.18 15.42 -17.07
CA VAL A 280 1.02 16.25 -17.06
C VAL A 280 1.81 16.09 -18.36
N ALA A 281 1.99 14.86 -18.82
CA ALA A 281 2.65 14.57 -20.10
C ALA A 281 1.92 15.24 -21.25
N ALA A 282 0.58 15.16 -21.29
CA ALA A 282 -0.25 15.81 -22.31
C ALA A 282 -0.03 17.32 -22.40
N LEU A 283 0.10 18.00 -21.26
CA LEU A 283 0.39 19.44 -21.23
C LEU A 283 1.79 19.74 -21.79
N VAL A 284 2.81 18.96 -21.42
CA VAL A 284 4.17 19.11 -21.95
C VAL A 284 4.20 18.83 -23.45
N ILE A 285 3.50 17.80 -23.91
CA ILE A 285 3.36 17.45 -25.32
C ILE A 285 2.69 18.60 -26.08
N ALA A 286 1.55 19.10 -25.60
CA ALA A 286 0.81 20.20 -26.22
C ALA A 286 1.68 21.46 -26.34
N ASN A 287 2.41 21.79 -25.28
CA ASN A 287 3.33 22.92 -25.27
C ASN A 287 4.49 22.71 -26.27
N THR A 288 5.07 21.53 -26.34
CA THR A 288 6.15 21.19 -27.29
C THR A 288 5.68 21.26 -28.74
N PHE A 289 4.46 20.76 -29.04
CA PHE A 289 3.91 20.87 -30.38
C PHE A 289 3.57 22.32 -30.77
N GLN A 290 3.13 23.16 -29.82
CA GLN A 290 2.93 24.59 -30.08
C GLN A 290 4.25 25.27 -30.46
N VAL A 291 5.34 24.94 -29.73
CA VAL A 291 6.68 25.43 -30.05
C VAL A 291 7.16 24.99 -31.44
N LEU A 292 6.99 23.70 -31.72
CA LEU A 292 7.37 23.09 -32.99
C LEU A 292 6.64 23.75 -34.18
N VAL A 293 5.33 23.95 -34.06
CA VAL A 293 4.50 24.60 -35.08
C VAL A 293 4.92 26.06 -35.24
N ALA A 294 5.15 26.80 -34.15
CA ALA A 294 5.58 28.18 -34.19
C ALA A 294 6.90 28.34 -34.97
N GLN A 295 7.88 27.46 -34.71
CA GLN A 295 9.16 27.49 -35.41
C GLN A 295 9.09 27.11 -36.88
N ARG A 296 8.12 26.29 -37.26
CA ARG A 296 7.91 25.83 -38.65
C ARG A 296 6.91 26.71 -39.45
N ARG A 297 6.41 27.79 -38.82
CA ARG A 297 5.35 28.62 -39.41
C ARG A 297 5.69 29.10 -40.81
N ARG A 298 6.92 29.55 -41.04
CA ARG A 298 7.42 29.97 -42.34
C ARG A 298 7.48 28.81 -43.35
N THR A 299 7.98 27.65 -42.93
CA THR A 299 8.01 26.45 -43.82
C THR A 299 6.61 25.96 -44.20
N LEU A 300 5.70 25.95 -43.23
CA LEU A 300 4.31 25.56 -43.48
C LEU A 300 3.58 26.52 -44.38
N ALA A 301 3.87 27.82 -44.26
CA ALA A 301 3.34 28.85 -45.16
C ALA A 301 3.89 28.71 -46.61
N LEU A 302 5.19 28.42 -46.75
CA LEU A 302 5.82 28.14 -48.07
C LEU A 302 5.23 26.89 -48.71
N LEU A 303 4.93 25.84 -47.97
CA LEU A 303 4.23 24.66 -48.52
C LEU A 303 2.83 25.01 -49.03
N ARG A 304 2.14 25.95 -48.36
CA ARG A 304 0.83 26.45 -48.86
C ARG A 304 0.91 27.28 -50.14
N THR A 305 1.96 28.09 -50.27
CA THR A 305 2.19 28.85 -51.53
C THR A 305 2.46 27.91 -52.70
N ILE A 306 3.08 26.73 -52.46
CA ILE A 306 3.33 25.70 -53.49
C ILE A 306 2.11 24.82 -53.74
N GLY A 307 0.96 25.09 -53.05
CA GLY A 307 -0.32 24.41 -53.31
C GLY A 307 -0.72 23.32 -52.28
N ALA A 308 -0.07 23.23 -51.13
CA ALA A 308 -0.52 22.30 -50.09
C ALA A 308 -1.90 22.71 -49.47
N LYS A 309 -2.87 21.80 -49.43
CA LYS A 309 -4.21 22.04 -48.85
C LYS A 309 -4.13 22.05 -47.32
N LYS A 310 -5.02 22.85 -46.67
CA LYS A 310 -5.12 22.93 -45.20
C LYS A 310 -5.23 21.54 -44.55
N GLY A 311 -6.07 20.65 -45.08
CA GLY A 311 -6.24 19.29 -44.54
C GLY A 311 -5.00 18.39 -44.66
N GLN A 312 -4.14 18.66 -45.64
CA GLN A 312 -2.89 17.93 -45.81
C GLN A 312 -1.86 18.31 -44.75
N LEU A 313 -1.77 19.61 -44.41
CA LEU A 313 -0.89 20.09 -43.31
C LEU A 313 -1.40 19.61 -41.94
N TYR A 314 -2.71 19.67 -41.74
CA TYR A 314 -3.35 19.14 -40.53
C TYR A 314 -3.02 17.66 -40.33
N ARG A 315 -3.26 16.82 -41.33
CA ARG A 315 -2.96 15.38 -41.31
C ARG A 315 -1.47 15.11 -41.13
N SER A 316 -0.58 15.97 -41.64
CA SER A 316 0.87 15.84 -41.48
C SER A 316 1.28 16.03 -39.99
N VAL A 317 0.73 17.03 -39.31
CA VAL A 317 1.01 17.26 -37.88
C VAL A 317 0.44 16.15 -37.01
N VAL A 318 -0.79 15.69 -37.31
CA VAL A 318 -1.40 14.57 -36.59
C VAL A 318 -0.65 13.27 -36.81
N ALA A 319 -0.19 13.01 -38.06
CA ALA A 319 0.66 11.83 -38.35
C ALA A 319 2.01 11.86 -37.65
N GLU A 320 2.61 13.06 -37.52
CA GLU A 320 3.83 13.25 -36.73
C GLU A 320 3.60 12.94 -35.26
N ALA A 321 2.47 13.39 -34.68
CA ALA A 321 2.07 13.10 -33.32
C ALA A 321 1.82 11.61 -33.10
N LEU A 322 1.09 10.95 -34.02
CA LEU A 322 0.83 9.52 -33.99
C LEU A 322 2.12 8.70 -34.00
N LEU A 323 3.04 8.99 -34.91
CA LEU A 323 4.33 8.29 -35.00
C LEU A 323 5.18 8.49 -33.75
N LEU A 324 5.23 9.72 -33.25
CA LEU A 324 5.96 10.03 -32.03
C LEU A 324 5.36 9.32 -30.82
N GLY A 325 4.01 9.36 -30.71
CA GLY A 325 3.26 8.65 -29.67
C GLY A 325 3.53 7.14 -29.71
N LEU A 326 3.42 6.54 -30.87
CA LEU A 326 3.62 5.10 -31.05
C LEU A 326 5.05 4.66 -30.72
N ILE A 327 6.05 5.34 -31.28
CA ILE A 327 7.45 4.99 -31.05
C ILE A 327 7.83 5.17 -29.57
N SER A 328 7.44 6.29 -28.96
CA SER A 328 7.75 6.55 -27.56
C SER A 328 7.05 5.56 -26.62
N SER A 329 5.80 5.19 -26.91
CA SER A 329 5.06 4.21 -26.11
C SER A 329 5.60 2.80 -26.25
N LEU A 330 6.03 2.38 -27.44
CA LEU A 330 6.67 1.08 -27.65
C LEU A 330 8.00 0.99 -26.87
N VAL A 331 8.83 2.04 -26.95
CA VAL A 331 10.08 2.10 -26.19
C VAL A 331 9.79 2.09 -24.67
N ALA A 332 8.75 2.80 -24.24
CA ALA A 332 8.35 2.87 -22.83
C ALA A 332 7.94 1.50 -22.28
N VAL A 333 7.10 0.77 -23.01
CA VAL A 333 6.68 -0.60 -22.63
C VAL A 333 7.90 -1.53 -22.59
N GLY A 334 8.80 -1.45 -23.57
CA GLY A 334 10.02 -2.24 -23.57
C GLY A 334 10.94 -1.94 -22.38
N LEU A 335 11.07 -0.66 -22.00
CA LEU A 335 11.85 -0.25 -20.83
C LEU A 335 11.19 -0.69 -19.52
N SER A 336 9.85 -0.64 -19.42
CA SER A 336 9.13 -1.13 -18.23
C SER A 336 9.31 -2.63 -18.03
N ILE A 337 9.21 -3.41 -19.10
CA ILE A 337 9.46 -4.86 -19.07
C ILE A 337 10.92 -5.13 -18.69
N GLY A 338 11.87 -4.39 -19.31
CA GLY A 338 13.28 -4.53 -19.01
C GLY A 338 13.63 -4.19 -17.55
N LEU A 339 13.02 -3.16 -16.98
CA LEU A 339 13.17 -2.80 -15.57
C LEU A 339 12.63 -3.90 -14.65
N MET A 340 11.42 -4.41 -14.93
CA MET A 340 10.82 -5.48 -14.15
C MET A 340 11.67 -6.77 -14.19
N GLN A 341 12.17 -7.12 -15.37
CA GLN A 341 13.07 -8.25 -15.55
C GLN A 341 14.41 -8.06 -14.82
N LEU A 342 14.91 -6.83 -14.78
CA LEU A 342 16.13 -6.49 -14.03
C LEU A 342 15.93 -6.70 -12.53
N LEU A 343 14.79 -6.26 -11.97
CA LEU A 343 14.45 -6.46 -10.56
C LEU A 343 14.34 -7.96 -10.24
N HIS A 344 13.70 -8.73 -11.12
CA HIS A 344 13.59 -10.18 -10.99
C HIS A 344 14.96 -10.88 -10.96
N VAL A 345 15.82 -10.58 -11.92
CA VAL A 345 17.17 -11.19 -12.01
C VAL A 345 18.07 -10.74 -10.86
N ALA A 346 17.88 -9.52 -10.34
CA ALA A 346 18.61 -9.02 -9.19
C ALA A 346 18.16 -9.66 -7.86
N GLY A 347 17.15 -10.53 -7.87
CA GLY A 347 16.63 -11.19 -6.67
C GLY A 347 16.01 -10.20 -5.69
N VAL A 348 15.50 -9.08 -6.18
CA VAL A 348 14.84 -8.10 -5.31
C VAL A 348 13.50 -8.68 -4.89
N GLU A 349 13.40 -9.03 -3.61
CA GLU A 349 12.16 -9.43 -2.96
C GLU A 349 11.69 -8.31 -2.05
N PHE A 350 10.39 -8.16 -1.94
CA PHE A 350 9.80 -7.14 -1.10
C PHE A 350 8.61 -7.70 -0.32
N SER A 351 8.71 -7.76 1.00
CA SER A 351 7.69 -8.35 1.89
C SER A 351 7.21 -9.73 1.40
N GLY A 352 8.13 -10.61 1.00
CA GLY A 352 7.80 -11.94 0.47
C GLY A 352 7.26 -11.97 -0.98
N ILE A 353 7.10 -10.79 -1.63
CA ILE A 353 6.67 -10.70 -3.03
C ILE A 353 7.89 -10.69 -3.93
N SER A 354 8.06 -11.72 -4.74
CA SER A 354 9.09 -11.76 -5.79
C SER A 354 8.59 -11.05 -7.06
N PHE A 355 9.43 -10.18 -7.65
CA PHE A 355 9.09 -9.46 -8.88
C PHE A 355 9.12 -10.39 -10.10
N VAL A 356 7.97 -10.97 -10.44
CA VAL A 356 7.82 -11.83 -11.63
C VAL A 356 7.25 -11.01 -12.79
N THR A 357 7.80 -11.17 -14.00
CA THR A 357 7.31 -10.43 -15.18
C THR A 357 6.12 -11.14 -15.79
N VAL A 358 4.91 -10.74 -15.42
CA VAL A 358 3.67 -11.29 -15.98
C VAL A 358 3.19 -10.42 -17.14
N LEU A 359 3.26 -10.94 -18.36
CA LEU A 359 2.91 -10.23 -19.59
C LEU A 359 1.49 -10.57 -20.00
N THR A 360 0.57 -9.62 -19.78
CA THR A 360 -0.81 -9.69 -20.30
C THR A 360 -0.95 -8.79 -21.53
N PRO A 361 -1.91 -9.04 -22.44
CA PRO A 361 -2.18 -8.14 -23.56
C PRO A 361 -2.44 -6.69 -23.14
N GLN A 362 -2.97 -6.48 -21.95
CA GLN A 362 -3.27 -5.15 -21.40
C GLN A 362 -1.99 -4.32 -21.17
N VAL A 363 -0.87 -4.94 -20.77
CA VAL A 363 0.43 -4.27 -20.59
C VAL A 363 0.95 -3.64 -21.86
N PHE A 364 0.58 -4.16 -23.00
CA PHE A 364 0.94 -3.61 -24.33
C PHE A 364 -0.11 -2.65 -24.85
N LEU A 365 -1.37 -3.08 -24.88
CA LEU A 365 -2.43 -2.33 -25.55
C LEU A 365 -2.80 -1.03 -24.81
N VAL A 366 -2.94 -1.06 -23.50
CA VAL A 366 -3.40 0.10 -22.73
C VAL A 366 -2.39 1.25 -22.77
N PRO A 367 -1.08 1.06 -22.43
CA PRO A 367 -0.12 2.16 -22.48
C PRO A 367 0.09 2.70 -23.89
N ILE A 368 0.15 1.82 -24.91
CA ILE A 368 0.34 2.25 -26.30
C ILE A 368 -0.87 3.04 -26.79
N ALA A 369 -2.08 2.52 -26.60
CA ALA A 369 -3.31 3.21 -27.00
C ALA A 369 -3.41 4.57 -26.30
N PHE A 370 -3.17 4.60 -25.00
CA PHE A 370 -3.26 5.81 -24.19
C PHE A 370 -2.21 6.84 -24.61
N GLY A 371 -0.94 6.43 -24.78
CA GLY A 371 0.14 7.32 -25.23
C GLY A 371 -0.13 7.90 -26.62
N VAL A 372 -0.64 7.10 -27.57
CA VAL A 372 -1.01 7.56 -28.90
C VAL A 372 -2.19 8.53 -28.86
N VAL A 373 -3.27 8.17 -28.16
CA VAL A 373 -4.47 9.01 -28.04
C VAL A 373 -4.15 10.36 -27.40
N VAL A 374 -3.45 10.34 -26.27
CA VAL A 374 -3.08 11.58 -25.56
C VAL A 374 -2.19 12.46 -26.42
N THR A 375 -1.23 11.88 -27.15
CA THR A 375 -0.33 12.64 -28.03
C THR A 375 -1.10 13.27 -29.18
N ILE A 376 -2.04 12.55 -29.80
CA ILE A 376 -2.90 13.08 -30.83
C ILE A 376 -3.74 14.23 -30.26
N LEU A 377 -4.45 14.03 -29.17
CA LEU A 377 -5.30 15.05 -28.54
C LEU A 377 -4.52 16.32 -28.19
N ALA A 378 -3.33 16.16 -27.57
CA ALA A 378 -2.45 17.26 -27.23
C ALA A 378 -1.96 18.05 -28.47
N SER A 379 -1.79 17.37 -29.60
CA SER A 379 -1.34 17.99 -30.86
C SER A 379 -2.45 18.69 -31.66
N LEU A 380 -3.75 18.37 -31.42
CA LEU A 380 -4.88 18.90 -32.19
C LEU A 380 -4.95 20.45 -32.21
N GLY A 381 -4.72 21.07 -31.04
CA GLY A 381 -4.70 22.52 -30.90
C GLY A 381 -3.60 23.16 -31.77
N SER A 382 -2.41 22.57 -31.73
CA SER A 382 -1.26 23.01 -32.51
C SER A 382 -1.44 22.76 -34.00
N ALA A 383 -2.02 21.62 -34.37
CA ALA A 383 -2.37 21.30 -35.77
C ALA A 383 -3.39 22.29 -36.35
N ARG A 384 -4.38 22.66 -35.54
CA ARG A 384 -5.37 23.68 -35.96
C ARG A 384 -4.72 25.05 -36.18
N THR A 385 -3.83 25.46 -35.25
CA THR A 385 -3.07 26.73 -35.35
C THR A 385 -2.18 26.75 -36.58
N ALA A 386 -1.49 25.64 -36.91
CA ALA A 386 -0.66 25.48 -38.09
C ALA A 386 -1.43 25.75 -39.44
N THR A 387 -2.73 25.45 -39.44
CA THR A 387 -3.55 25.55 -40.65
C THR A 387 -4.29 26.87 -40.79
N THR A 388 -4.40 27.70 -39.74
CA THR A 388 -5.09 28.99 -39.76
C THR A 388 -4.24 30.13 -40.29
N VAL A 389 -2.93 30.02 -40.26
CA VAL A 389 -1.99 31.06 -40.71
C VAL A 389 -2.06 31.23 -42.24
N THR A 390 -2.26 32.47 -42.69
CA THR A 390 -2.23 32.79 -44.14
C THR A 390 -0.75 32.93 -44.60
N PRO A 391 -0.49 32.62 -45.92
CA PRO A 391 0.86 32.81 -46.45
C PRO A 391 1.38 34.24 -46.31
N LEU A 392 0.51 35.24 -46.39
CA LEU A 392 0.85 36.66 -46.28
C LEU A 392 1.23 37.04 -44.83
N GLU A 393 0.47 36.54 -43.83
CA GLU A 393 0.78 36.75 -42.41
C GLU A 393 2.09 36.10 -41.97
N ALA A 394 2.51 35.01 -42.61
CA ALA A 394 3.74 34.32 -42.27
C ALA A 394 4.99 34.99 -42.80
N LEU A 395 4.86 35.93 -43.76
CA LEU A 395 5.91 36.71 -44.36
C LEU A 395 6.07 38.11 -43.71
N GLN A 396 5.06 38.52 -42.91
CA GLN A 396 5.16 39.78 -42.17
C GLN A 396 5.92 39.58 -40.85
N PRO A 397 6.69 40.59 -40.40
CA PRO A 397 7.27 40.55 -39.07
C PRO A 397 6.20 40.35 -38.00
N LEU A 398 6.43 39.53 -37.01
CA LEU A 398 5.50 39.27 -35.91
C LEU A 398 5.18 40.55 -35.15
N GLU A 399 4.14 41.27 -35.54
CA GLU A 399 3.47 42.20 -34.64
C GLU A 399 2.83 41.39 -33.52
N VAL A 400 3.11 41.73 -32.28
CA VAL A 400 2.52 41.15 -31.09
C VAL A 400 1.00 41.36 -31.19
N SER A 401 0.30 40.34 -31.68
CA SER A 401 -1.15 40.37 -31.74
C SER A 401 -1.71 40.64 -30.36
N ALA A 402 -2.43 41.75 -30.22
CA ALA A 402 -3.10 42.15 -28.98
C ALA A 402 -3.80 40.93 -28.37
N ALA A 403 -3.48 40.62 -27.13
CA ALA A 403 -3.98 39.47 -26.40
C ALA A 403 -5.51 39.41 -26.48
N ARG A 404 -6.07 38.51 -27.29
CA ARG A 404 -7.51 38.21 -27.24
C ARG A 404 -7.86 37.96 -25.77
N LYS A 405 -8.75 38.81 -25.21
CA LYS A 405 -9.25 38.65 -23.83
C LYS A 405 -9.73 37.21 -23.68
N SER A 406 -9.15 36.48 -22.74
CA SER A 406 -9.62 35.14 -22.39
C SER A 406 -11.09 35.27 -22.06
N GLY A 407 -11.95 34.56 -22.81
CA GLY A 407 -13.39 34.79 -22.79
C GLY A 407 -13.95 34.54 -21.37
N ALA A 408 -14.94 35.33 -20.98
CA ALA A 408 -15.68 35.16 -19.74
C ALA A 408 -16.21 33.72 -19.59
N ALA A 409 -16.58 33.10 -20.70
CA ALA A 409 -17.03 31.69 -20.77
C ALA A 409 -16.01 30.71 -20.17
N ARG A 410 -14.71 30.86 -20.45
CA ARG A 410 -13.67 29.98 -19.88
C ARG A 410 -13.54 30.15 -18.36
N LEU A 411 -13.66 31.38 -17.86
CA LEU A 411 -13.65 31.63 -16.42
C LEU A 411 -14.86 31.03 -15.74
N VAL A 412 -16.05 31.19 -16.33
CA VAL A 412 -17.31 30.63 -15.80
C VAL A 412 -17.21 29.09 -15.76
N VAL A 413 -16.75 28.46 -16.83
CA VAL A 413 -16.58 26.99 -16.89
C VAL A 413 -15.59 26.52 -15.83
N SER A 414 -14.45 27.20 -15.69
CA SER A 414 -13.45 26.79 -14.68
C SER A 414 -13.96 26.94 -13.25
N LEU A 415 -14.69 28.03 -12.94
CA LEU A 415 -15.30 28.21 -11.63
C LEU A 415 -16.42 27.18 -11.37
N LEU A 416 -17.23 26.86 -12.36
CA LEU A 416 -18.24 25.80 -12.23
C LEU A 416 -17.62 24.45 -11.98
N MET A 417 -16.52 24.10 -12.69
CA MET A 417 -15.77 22.89 -12.42
C MET A 417 -15.19 22.84 -11.00
N MET A 418 -14.61 23.94 -10.55
CA MET A 418 -14.08 24.02 -9.17
C MET A 418 -15.19 23.87 -8.14
N LEU A 419 -16.31 24.56 -8.30
CA LEU A 419 -17.46 24.47 -7.38
C LEU A 419 -18.07 23.06 -7.39
N PHE A 420 -18.25 22.47 -8.57
CA PHE A 420 -18.80 21.13 -8.70
C PHE A 420 -17.86 20.09 -8.10
N GLY A 421 -16.55 20.16 -8.43
CA GLY A 421 -15.57 19.25 -7.87
C GLY A 421 -15.47 19.36 -6.35
N ALA A 422 -15.46 20.60 -5.82
CA ALA A 422 -15.47 20.83 -4.37
C ALA A 422 -16.76 20.31 -3.71
N ALA A 423 -17.91 20.49 -4.34
CA ALA A 423 -19.19 19.99 -3.83
C ALA A 423 -19.24 18.46 -3.77
N VAL A 424 -18.78 17.79 -4.83
CA VAL A 424 -18.70 16.32 -4.87
C VAL A 424 -17.75 15.81 -3.79
N THR A 425 -16.55 16.40 -3.67
CA THR A 425 -15.58 16.02 -2.64
C THR A 425 -16.10 16.28 -1.22
N ALA A 426 -16.74 17.42 -0.99
CA ALA A 426 -17.35 17.72 0.30
C ALA A 426 -18.49 16.75 0.63
N PHE A 427 -19.30 16.39 -0.34
CA PHE A 427 -20.35 15.39 -0.17
C PHE A 427 -19.77 14.04 0.26
N THR A 428 -18.73 13.54 -0.43
CA THR A 428 -18.09 12.28 -0.07
C THR A 428 -17.46 12.30 1.32
N VAL A 429 -16.78 13.39 1.70
CA VAL A 429 -16.22 13.56 3.05
C VAL A 429 -17.31 13.56 4.13
N VAL A 430 -18.41 14.29 3.90
CA VAL A 430 -19.53 14.33 4.86
C VAL A 430 -20.25 12.99 4.94
N ASP A 431 -20.40 12.30 3.82
CA ASP A 431 -21.02 10.99 3.76
C ASP A 431 -20.16 9.96 4.53
N THR A 432 -18.87 9.95 4.28
CA THR A 432 -17.91 9.10 5.02
C THR A 432 -17.91 9.41 6.52
N TRP A 433 -17.98 10.71 6.89
CA TRP A 433 -18.07 11.13 8.29
C TRP A 433 -19.34 10.61 8.98
N ARG A 434 -20.50 10.70 8.29
CA ARG A 434 -21.78 10.21 8.84
C ARG A 434 -21.75 8.70 9.05
N GLN A 435 -21.10 7.98 8.15
CA GLN A 435 -21.02 6.53 8.21
C GLN A 435 -20.03 6.06 9.30
N ALA A 436 -18.91 6.75 9.44
CA ALA A 436 -17.96 6.47 10.52
C ALA A 436 -18.53 6.70 11.95
N HIS A 437 -19.61 7.49 12.06
CA HIS A 437 -20.28 7.77 13.33
C HIS A 437 -21.72 7.20 13.39
N GLY A 438 -22.11 6.37 12.43
CA GLY A 438 -23.44 5.76 12.34
C GLY A 438 -23.40 4.23 12.46
N GLU A 439 -24.56 3.62 12.66
CA GLU A 439 -24.69 2.17 12.91
C GLU A 439 -24.56 1.27 11.65
N SER A 440 -24.29 1.79 10.47
CA SER A 440 -24.23 0.99 9.24
C SER A 440 -22.87 1.01 8.58
N ALA A 441 -22.19 -0.11 8.55
CA ALA A 441 -20.97 -0.31 7.76
C ALA A 441 -21.29 -0.31 6.24
N LEU A 442 -20.42 0.31 5.44
CA LEU A 442 -20.52 0.25 3.99
C LEU A 442 -20.16 -1.15 3.47
N SER A 443 -20.88 -1.59 2.43
CA SER A 443 -20.39 -2.70 1.64
C SER A 443 -19.13 -2.29 0.85
N ASN A 444 -18.29 -3.25 0.49
CA ASN A 444 -17.07 -3.02 -0.29
C ASN A 444 -17.34 -2.30 -1.63
N GLU A 445 -18.48 -2.58 -2.27
CA GLU A 445 -18.90 -1.89 -3.50
C GLU A 445 -19.21 -0.41 -3.25
N GLN A 446 -19.92 -0.10 -2.19
CA GLN A 446 -20.27 1.28 -1.82
C GLN A 446 -19.02 2.09 -1.48
N PHE A 447 -18.08 1.51 -0.74
CA PHE A 447 -16.81 2.15 -0.42
C PHE A 447 -16.01 2.49 -1.69
N SER A 448 -15.87 1.53 -2.61
CA SER A 448 -15.17 1.75 -3.90
C SER A 448 -15.80 2.87 -4.70
N LEU A 449 -17.13 2.99 -4.67
CA LEU A 449 -17.87 4.03 -5.37
C LEU A 449 -17.67 5.41 -4.72
N VAL A 450 -17.69 5.51 -3.41
CA VAL A 450 -17.39 6.74 -2.65
C VAL A 450 -15.97 7.21 -2.95
N LEU A 451 -15.00 6.30 -2.94
CA LEU A 451 -13.59 6.59 -3.27
C LEU A 451 -13.46 7.13 -4.71
N LEU A 452 -14.08 6.47 -5.69
CA LEU A 452 -14.07 6.93 -7.09
C LEU A 452 -14.74 8.31 -7.26
N MET A 453 -15.84 8.55 -6.56
CA MET A 453 -16.51 9.85 -6.56
C MET A 453 -15.62 10.94 -5.96
N ALA A 454 -14.95 10.69 -4.85
CA ALA A 454 -14.02 11.62 -4.23
C ALA A 454 -12.85 11.96 -5.15
N MET A 455 -12.24 10.94 -5.73
CA MET A 455 -11.13 11.10 -6.69
C MET A 455 -11.57 11.88 -7.93
N GLY A 456 -12.76 11.58 -8.44
CA GLY A 456 -13.39 12.33 -9.56
C GLY A 456 -13.64 13.79 -9.20
N GLY A 457 -14.15 14.06 -8.00
CA GLY A 457 -14.39 15.41 -7.48
C GLY A 457 -13.10 16.22 -7.38
N VAL A 458 -12.06 15.67 -6.75
CA VAL A 458 -10.72 16.26 -6.65
C VAL A 458 -10.13 16.53 -8.03
N MET A 459 -10.24 15.58 -8.96
CA MET A 459 -9.73 15.74 -10.34
C MET A 459 -10.45 16.85 -11.09
N ILE A 460 -11.78 16.93 -10.99
CA ILE A 460 -12.58 17.98 -11.62
C ILE A 460 -12.23 19.35 -11.04
N PHE A 461 -12.09 19.45 -9.71
CA PHE A 461 -11.65 20.69 -9.04
C PHE A 461 -10.28 21.13 -9.55
N PHE A 462 -9.33 20.21 -9.59
CA PHE A 462 -7.97 20.49 -10.02
C PHE A 462 -7.90 20.91 -11.50
N LEU A 463 -8.64 20.24 -12.37
CA LEU A 463 -8.79 20.67 -13.77
C LEU A 463 -9.36 22.09 -13.89
N GLY A 464 -10.36 22.42 -13.08
CA GLY A 464 -10.91 23.79 -13.00
C GLY A 464 -9.84 24.81 -12.58
N LEU A 465 -9.04 24.48 -11.56
CA LEU A 465 -7.93 25.31 -11.08
C LEU A 465 -6.87 25.55 -12.18
N LEU A 466 -6.51 24.51 -12.93
CA LEU A 466 -5.58 24.62 -14.05
C LEU A 466 -6.12 25.44 -15.21
N LEU A 467 -7.40 25.28 -15.56
CA LEU A 467 -8.05 26.07 -16.59
C LEU A 467 -8.10 27.58 -16.23
N CYS A 468 -8.22 27.89 -14.94
CA CYS A 468 -8.20 29.26 -14.41
C CYS A 468 -6.78 29.82 -14.24
N ALA A 469 -5.71 29.02 -14.38
CA ALA A 469 -4.33 29.42 -14.10
C ALA A 469 -3.88 30.66 -14.87
N ASN A 470 -4.39 30.87 -16.08
CA ASN A 470 -4.09 32.07 -16.88
C ASN A 470 -4.51 33.39 -16.22
N ARG A 471 -5.33 33.33 -15.18
CA ARG A 471 -5.80 34.50 -14.41
C ARG A 471 -5.05 34.69 -13.11
N TRP A 472 -5.03 33.67 -12.28
CA TRP A 472 -4.46 33.80 -10.94
C TRP A 472 -2.94 33.72 -10.90
N VAL A 473 -2.28 32.91 -11.76
CA VAL A 473 -0.83 32.77 -11.78
C VAL A 473 -0.14 34.10 -12.08
N PRO A 474 -0.51 34.85 -13.14
CA PRO A 474 0.13 36.16 -13.41
C PRO A 474 -0.13 37.19 -12.30
N LEU A 475 -1.28 37.07 -11.62
CA LEU A 475 -1.65 37.98 -10.53
C LEU A 475 -0.75 37.76 -9.30
N LEU A 476 -0.53 36.51 -8.92
CA LEU A 476 0.36 36.17 -7.83
C LEU A 476 1.82 36.48 -8.16
N LEU A 477 2.27 36.12 -9.35
CA LEU A 477 3.62 36.45 -9.80
C LEU A 477 3.87 37.97 -9.91
N LYS A 478 2.84 38.76 -10.18
CA LYS A 478 2.93 40.23 -10.13
C LYS A 478 3.13 40.71 -8.68
N GLY A 479 2.40 40.14 -7.71
CA GLY A 479 2.55 40.47 -6.29
C GLY A 479 3.93 40.11 -5.74
N VAL A 480 4.32 38.83 -5.88
CA VAL A 480 5.62 38.35 -5.40
C VAL A 480 6.77 39.00 -6.17
N GLY A 481 6.62 39.16 -7.50
CA GLY A 481 7.61 39.83 -8.35
C GLY A 481 7.84 41.26 -7.99
N ALA A 482 6.81 42.00 -7.53
CA ALA A 482 6.96 43.39 -7.05
C ALA A 482 7.90 43.47 -5.84
N LEU A 483 7.84 42.53 -4.92
CA LEU A 483 8.75 42.41 -3.78
C LEU A 483 10.18 42.11 -4.21
N VAL A 484 10.34 41.14 -5.11
CA VAL A 484 11.66 40.71 -5.61
C VAL A 484 12.32 41.74 -6.53
N ALA A 485 11.55 42.57 -7.23
CA ALA A 485 12.07 43.61 -8.10
C ALA A 485 13.01 44.61 -7.40
N HIS A 486 12.85 44.82 -6.08
CA HIS A 486 13.67 45.69 -5.26
C HIS A 486 15.08 45.15 -4.99
N ILE A 487 15.38 43.87 -5.28
CA ILE A 487 16.68 43.25 -4.99
C ILE A 487 17.78 43.74 -5.97
N GLY A 488 17.40 44.11 -7.20
CA GLY A 488 18.39 44.63 -8.14
C GLY A 488 17.96 44.60 -9.63
N PRO A 489 18.82 45.08 -10.54
CA PRO A 489 18.45 45.21 -11.97
C PRO A 489 18.05 43.88 -12.65
N ALA A 490 18.69 42.77 -12.29
CA ALA A 490 18.40 41.45 -12.87
C ALA A 490 17.00 40.97 -12.46
N SER A 491 16.59 41.23 -11.23
CA SER A 491 15.25 40.86 -10.72
C SER A 491 14.16 41.76 -11.31
N THR A 492 14.42 43.04 -11.50
CA THR A 492 13.50 43.95 -12.21
C THR A 492 13.22 43.50 -13.63
N ILE A 493 14.27 43.09 -14.36
CA ILE A 493 14.13 42.54 -15.72
C ILE A 493 13.37 41.19 -15.70
N ALA A 494 13.67 40.30 -14.76
CA ALA A 494 12.97 39.03 -14.61
C ALA A 494 11.47 39.22 -14.40
N THR A 495 11.11 40.13 -13.48
CA THR A 495 9.69 40.44 -13.16
C THR A 495 8.98 41.08 -14.36
N ALA A 496 9.62 42.03 -15.05
CA ALA A 496 9.07 42.64 -16.26
C ALA A 496 8.86 41.59 -17.38
N ASN A 497 9.74 40.61 -17.47
CA ASN A 497 9.65 39.51 -18.44
C ASN A 497 8.47 38.58 -18.15
N ILE A 498 8.22 38.25 -16.89
CA ILE A 498 7.08 37.45 -16.47
C ILE A 498 5.78 38.12 -16.86
N GLN A 499 5.67 39.45 -16.68
CA GLN A 499 4.45 40.21 -16.96
C GLN A 499 4.15 40.39 -18.46
N LYS A 500 5.14 40.36 -19.32
CA LYS A 500 4.98 40.53 -20.77
C LYS A 500 4.26 39.34 -21.43
N ASN A 501 4.40 38.09 -20.90
CA ASN A 501 3.86 36.88 -21.51
C ASN A 501 3.09 35.99 -20.50
N PRO A 502 1.94 36.46 -19.99
CA PRO A 502 1.21 35.82 -18.89
C PRO A 502 0.72 34.41 -19.23
N ARG A 503 0.34 34.13 -20.49
CA ARG A 503 -0.15 32.80 -20.90
C ARG A 503 0.95 31.75 -20.84
N ARG A 504 2.16 32.10 -21.26
CA ARG A 504 3.30 31.18 -21.27
C ARG A 504 3.73 30.89 -19.83
N VAL A 505 3.84 31.93 -19.04
CA VAL A 505 4.19 31.80 -17.60
C VAL A 505 3.15 30.93 -16.88
N ALA A 506 1.86 31.13 -17.15
CA ALA A 506 0.83 30.27 -16.60
C ALA A 506 0.98 28.80 -17.03
N ALA A 507 1.31 28.54 -18.29
CA ALA A 507 1.53 27.16 -18.78
C ALA A 507 2.72 26.47 -18.10
N THR A 508 3.83 27.21 -17.87
CA THR A 508 4.98 26.68 -17.13
C THR A 508 4.67 26.46 -15.67
N SER A 509 3.98 27.43 -15.04
CA SER A 509 3.54 27.34 -13.64
C SER A 509 2.59 26.18 -13.41
N THR A 510 1.67 25.92 -14.34
CA THR A 510 0.75 24.77 -14.21
C THR A 510 1.47 23.44 -14.29
N ALA A 511 2.47 23.28 -15.14
CA ALA A 511 3.25 22.04 -15.19
C ALA A 511 4.00 21.76 -13.87
N LEU A 512 4.61 22.80 -13.29
CA LEU A 512 5.25 22.71 -11.98
C LEU A 512 4.25 22.48 -10.84
N LEU A 513 3.13 23.21 -10.87
CA LEU A 513 2.07 23.08 -9.89
C LEU A 513 1.56 21.64 -9.80
N ILE A 514 1.32 21.01 -10.95
CA ILE A 514 0.82 19.63 -11.01
C ILE A 514 1.84 18.68 -10.38
N GLY A 515 3.12 18.80 -10.78
CA GLY A 515 4.18 17.95 -10.23
C GLY A 515 4.32 18.12 -8.71
N VAL A 516 4.35 19.35 -8.22
CA VAL A 516 4.48 19.63 -6.78
C VAL A 516 3.22 19.22 -6.03
N ALA A 517 2.02 19.50 -6.57
CA ALA A 517 0.77 19.10 -5.93
C ALA A 517 0.66 17.58 -5.77
N LEU A 518 1.01 16.84 -6.84
CA LEU A 518 1.03 15.37 -6.80
C LEU A 518 1.94 14.84 -5.68
N VAL A 519 3.17 15.37 -5.66
CA VAL A 519 4.16 15.03 -4.63
C VAL A 519 3.66 15.31 -3.23
N SER A 520 3.11 16.50 -3.03
CA SER A 520 2.60 16.92 -1.73
C SER A 520 1.36 16.12 -1.32
N THR A 521 0.47 15.77 -2.27
CA THR A 521 -0.67 14.88 -2.02
C THR A 521 -0.22 13.55 -1.45
N LEU A 522 0.77 12.93 -2.10
CA LEU A 522 1.31 11.63 -1.70
C LEU A 522 2.07 11.71 -0.37
N GLY A 523 2.92 12.74 -0.22
CA GLY A 523 3.68 12.94 1.01
C GLY A 523 2.77 13.19 2.23
N THR A 524 1.73 14.00 2.06
CA THR A 524 0.74 14.24 3.13
C THR A 524 -0.09 12.99 3.40
N GLY A 525 -0.50 12.26 2.36
CA GLY A 525 -1.22 10.99 2.50
C GLY A 525 -0.44 9.97 3.32
N ALA A 526 0.83 9.78 2.98
CA ALA A 526 1.71 8.86 3.69
C ALA A 526 2.00 9.31 5.14
N ALA A 527 2.21 10.61 5.37
CA ALA A 527 2.41 11.14 6.71
C ALA A 527 1.15 11.00 7.58
N SER A 528 -0.04 11.25 6.98
CA SER A 528 -1.33 11.03 7.65
C SER A 528 -1.53 9.55 7.98
N ALA A 529 -1.25 8.65 7.04
CA ALA A 529 -1.34 7.21 7.25
C ALA A 529 -0.48 6.76 8.43
N ARG A 530 0.80 7.13 8.43
CA ARG A 530 1.73 6.76 9.52
C ARG A 530 1.28 7.30 10.87
N GLN A 531 0.86 8.56 10.92
CA GLN A 531 0.50 9.18 12.19
C GLN A 531 -0.86 8.67 12.69
N THR A 532 -1.83 8.45 11.80
CA THR A 532 -3.11 7.83 12.16
C THR A 532 -2.88 6.42 12.68
N LEU A 533 -2.09 5.62 11.96
CA LEU A 533 -1.79 4.26 12.37
C LEU A 533 -1.05 4.22 13.72
N ALA A 534 -0.03 5.08 13.90
CA ALA A 534 0.67 5.16 15.18
C ALA A 534 -0.28 5.53 16.32
N SER A 535 -1.16 6.53 16.13
CA SER A 535 -2.14 6.94 17.15
C SER A 535 -3.18 5.85 17.44
N GLU A 536 -3.57 5.07 16.44
CA GLU A 536 -4.50 3.97 16.60
C GLU A 536 -3.86 2.76 17.29
N LEU A 537 -2.61 2.43 16.97
CA LEU A 537 -1.88 1.40 17.69
C LEU A 537 -1.66 1.79 19.16
N ASP A 538 -1.28 3.05 19.41
CA ASP A 538 -1.19 3.57 20.79
C ASP A 538 -2.53 3.55 21.54
N ALA A 539 -3.64 3.70 20.81
CA ALA A 539 -4.99 3.63 21.38
C ALA A 539 -5.49 2.19 21.54
N ARG A 540 -5.04 1.25 20.71
CA ARG A 540 -5.45 -0.16 20.75
C ARG A 540 -4.64 -0.99 21.72
N TYR A 541 -3.38 -0.63 21.95
CA TYR A 541 -2.46 -1.35 22.81
C TYR A 541 -2.01 -0.47 23.97
N SER A 542 -2.15 -0.99 25.19
CA SER A 542 -1.66 -0.33 26.37
C SER A 542 -0.20 -0.61 26.65
N VAL A 543 0.39 -1.62 26.00
CA VAL A 543 1.76 -2.07 26.18
C VAL A 543 2.47 -2.07 24.82
N ASP A 544 3.70 -1.56 24.78
CA ASP A 544 4.46 -1.53 23.54
C ASP A 544 4.95 -2.93 23.16
N ILE A 545 5.51 -3.66 24.13
CA ILE A 545 6.09 -4.99 23.96
C ILE A 545 5.58 -5.91 25.07
N GLN A 546 5.09 -7.06 24.67
CA GLN A 546 4.76 -8.19 25.53
C GLN A 546 5.64 -9.38 25.15
N VAL A 547 6.32 -9.94 26.10
CA VAL A 547 7.07 -11.19 25.95
C VAL A 547 6.43 -12.23 26.85
N SER A 548 5.85 -13.25 26.26
CA SER A 548 5.09 -14.31 26.94
C SER A 548 5.64 -15.70 26.59
N GLY A 549 5.48 -16.65 27.50
CA GLY A 549 5.92 -18.03 27.37
C GLY A 549 5.93 -18.70 28.74
N GLU A 550 6.06 -20.04 28.77
CA GLU A 550 5.99 -20.81 30.01
C GLU A 550 7.16 -20.51 30.98
N ASP A 551 8.37 -20.29 30.45
CA ASP A 551 9.59 -20.10 31.23
C ASP A 551 10.02 -18.63 31.35
N VAL A 552 9.05 -17.71 31.33
CA VAL A 552 9.34 -16.27 31.53
C VAL A 552 9.59 -15.99 33.00
N ASP A 553 10.82 -15.62 33.32
CA ASP A 553 11.27 -15.35 34.69
C ASP A 553 12.07 -14.03 34.81
N GLN A 554 12.67 -13.82 35.95
CA GLN A 554 13.55 -12.66 36.24
C GLN A 554 14.75 -12.60 35.30
N THR A 555 15.24 -13.73 34.79
CA THR A 555 16.39 -13.79 33.87
C THR A 555 16.00 -13.20 32.51
N VAL A 556 14.84 -13.57 32.02
CA VAL A 556 14.25 -13.00 30.79
C VAL A 556 14.11 -11.49 30.93
N LEU A 557 13.55 -11.01 32.04
CA LEU A 557 13.42 -9.58 32.31
C LEU A 557 14.79 -8.88 32.29
N ASP A 558 15.81 -9.46 32.93
CA ASP A 558 17.13 -8.87 33.00
C ASP A 558 17.82 -8.83 31.60
N ASP A 559 17.53 -9.77 30.73
CA ASP A 559 18.05 -9.80 29.37
C ASP A 559 17.32 -8.79 28.47
N ILE A 560 15.99 -8.67 28.59
CA ILE A 560 15.21 -7.67 27.85
C ILE A 560 15.61 -6.24 28.24
N ARG A 561 15.88 -5.98 29.53
CA ARG A 561 16.33 -4.67 30.00
C ARG A 561 17.66 -4.21 29.40
N LYS A 562 18.47 -5.13 28.87
CA LYS A 562 19.76 -4.82 28.23
C LYS A 562 19.60 -4.49 26.74
N VAL A 563 18.45 -4.78 26.15
CA VAL A 563 18.21 -4.53 24.72
C VAL A 563 18.16 -3.03 24.46
N ALA A 564 18.83 -2.61 23.40
CA ALA A 564 18.83 -1.20 23.00
C ALA A 564 17.43 -0.76 22.55
N GLY A 565 16.99 0.43 22.99
CA GLY A 565 15.65 0.95 22.65
C GLY A 565 14.56 0.59 23.66
N ILE A 566 14.88 -0.19 24.71
CA ILE A 566 13.97 -0.43 25.85
C ILE A 566 14.17 0.69 26.88
N GLN A 567 13.09 1.37 27.23
CA GLN A 567 13.05 2.39 28.26
C GLN A 567 12.87 1.79 29.64
N ASP A 568 11.83 0.96 29.80
CA ASP A 568 11.49 0.28 31.04
C ASP A 568 10.95 -1.11 30.71
N ALA A 569 11.17 -2.10 31.59
CA ALA A 569 10.61 -3.44 31.50
C ALA A 569 10.30 -3.99 32.89
N GLU A 570 9.16 -4.67 33.03
CA GLU A 570 8.65 -5.22 34.29
C GLU A 570 8.14 -6.65 34.11
N LEU A 571 8.28 -7.48 35.15
CA LEU A 571 7.73 -8.83 35.19
C LEU A 571 6.31 -8.76 35.76
N ILE A 572 5.32 -9.19 34.98
CA ILE A 572 3.90 -9.11 35.28
C ILE A 572 3.37 -10.52 35.49
N GLY A 573 2.66 -10.77 36.59
CA GLY A 573 2.00 -12.05 36.80
C GLY A 573 0.79 -12.21 35.88
N SER A 574 0.60 -13.39 35.37
CA SER A 574 -0.48 -13.77 34.43
C SER A 574 -1.25 -14.95 34.99
N SER A 575 -2.57 -14.89 35.03
CA SER A 575 -3.45 -15.96 35.49
C SER A 575 -4.65 -16.10 34.56
N ASN A 576 -5.04 -17.30 34.26
CA ASN A 576 -6.29 -17.54 33.55
C ASN A 576 -7.46 -17.60 34.57
N ALA A 577 -8.56 -16.98 34.21
CA ALA A 577 -9.80 -17.05 34.99
C ALA A 577 -10.94 -17.48 34.11
N VAL A 578 -11.80 -18.34 34.64
CA VAL A 578 -13.10 -18.66 34.03
C VAL A 578 -14.11 -17.67 34.57
N TRP A 579 -14.76 -16.97 33.66
CA TRP A 579 -15.90 -16.10 33.99
C TRP A 579 -17.20 -16.79 33.73
N HIS A 580 -17.94 -17.02 34.79
CA HIS A 580 -19.25 -17.64 34.75
C HIS A 580 -20.34 -16.61 34.41
N THR A 581 -21.01 -16.81 33.29
CA THR A 581 -22.22 -16.06 32.93
C THR A 581 -23.47 -16.93 33.06
N ASP A 582 -24.65 -16.32 32.94
CA ASP A 582 -25.90 -17.08 33.01
C ASP A 582 -26.09 -18.06 31.84
N ASP A 583 -25.42 -17.77 30.68
CA ASP A 583 -25.64 -18.52 29.44
C ASP A 583 -24.40 -19.35 29.00
N TYR A 584 -23.19 -18.95 29.38
CA TYR A 584 -21.95 -19.61 28.98
C TYR A 584 -20.76 -19.22 29.90
N ASP A 585 -19.74 -20.04 29.89
CA ASP A 585 -18.47 -19.77 30.54
C ASP A 585 -17.51 -19.15 29.52
N SER A 586 -16.73 -18.13 29.93
CA SER A 586 -15.76 -17.44 29.09
C SER A 586 -14.42 -17.35 29.80
N ASN A 587 -13.33 -17.43 29.03
CA ASN A 587 -12.00 -17.25 29.56
C ASN A 587 -11.64 -15.77 29.67
N LEU A 588 -11.12 -15.37 30.83
CA LEU A 588 -10.65 -14.03 31.12
C LEU A 588 -9.19 -14.09 31.56
N GLN A 589 -8.30 -13.42 30.84
CA GLN A 589 -6.93 -13.28 31.26
C GLN A 589 -6.82 -12.20 32.35
N VAL A 590 -6.21 -12.52 33.46
CA VAL A 590 -6.01 -11.59 34.59
C VAL A 590 -4.53 -11.33 34.79
N TYR A 591 -4.15 -10.07 34.68
CA TYR A 591 -2.77 -9.63 34.91
C TYR A 591 -2.63 -9.00 36.30
N THR A 592 -1.55 -9.37 36.99
CA THR A 592 -1.25 -8.88 38.33
C THR A 592 -0.03 -7.97 38.33
N LEU A 593 -0.24 -6.72 38.68
CA LEU A 593 0.81 -5.70 38.68
C LEU A 593 0.58 -4.63 39.75
N THR A 594 1.64 -4.03 40.22
CA THR A 594 1.57 -2.86 41.09
C THR A 594 1.32 -1.59 40.25
N ALA A 595 0.75 -0.57 40.88
CA ALA A 595 0.58 0.72 40.22
C ALA A 595 1.93 1.34 39.75
N GLN A 596 3.03 1.01 40.36
CA GLN A 596 4.37 1.45 39.92
C GLN A 596 4.79 0.75 38.64
N GLN A 597 4.66 -0.58 38.60
CA GLN A 597 4.95 -1.35 37.40
C GLN A 597 4.08 -0.89 36.20
N GLY A 598 2.76 -0.74 36.44
CA GLY A 598 1.86 -0.27 35.37
C GLY A 598 2.26 1.09 34.81
N ARG A 599 2.65 2.05 35.67
CA ARG A 599 3.12 3.37 35.18
C ARG A 599 4.45 3.30 34.42
N ALA A 600 5.28 2.29 34.68
CA ALA A 600 6.57 2.12 34.00
C ALA A 600 6.37 1.62 32.56
N VAL A 601 5.47 0.65 32.36
CA VAL A 601 5.38 -0.10 31.09
C VAL A 601 4.10 0.13 30.29
N MET A 602 3.02 0.64 30.90
CA MET A 602 1.77 0.93 30.20
C MET A 602 1.73 2.37 29.69
N ASN A 603 0.99 2.54 28.61
CA ASN A 603 0.68 3.84 28.03
C ASN A 603 -0.65 4.37 28.62
N GLY A 604 -0.64 5.63 29.08
CA GLY A 604 -1.83 6.30 29.65
C GLY A 604 -1.96 6.16 31.18
N ASP A 605 -3.05 6.71 31.71
CA ASP A 605 -3.33 6.84 33.17
C ASP A 605 -4.27 5.74 33.69
N ALA A 606 -4.46 4.66 32.91
CA ALA A 606 -5.42 3.60 33.19
C ALA A 606 -5.23 2.89 34.57
N ILE A 607 -4.01 2.94 35.08
CA ILE A 607 -3.61 2.23 36.30
C ILE A 607 -4.05 2.93 37.61
N ASP A 608 -4.53 4.17 37.55
CA ASP A 608 -4.86 4.95 38.77
C ASP A 608 -6.06 4.38 39.54
N GLY A 609 -6.92 3.58 38.89
CA GLY A 609 -8.00 2.83 39.52
C GLY A 609 -7.57 1.54 40.23
N LEU A 610 -6.31 1.12 40.09
CA LEU A 610 -5.86 -0.18 40.59
C LEU A 610 -5.88 -0.21 42.14
N ARG A 611 -6.78 -0.98 42.70
CA ARG A 611 -6.95 -1.16 44.13
C ARG A 611 -7.50 -2.54 44.45
N ASP A 612 -7.41 -2.86 45.65
CA ASP A 612 -7.74 -4.14 46.19
C ASP A 612 -9.22 -4.51 46.07
N GLY A 613 -9.50 -5.75 45.64
CA GLY A 613 -10.85 -6.24 45.38
C GLY A 613 -11.52 -5.69 44.13
N VAL A 614 -10.81 -4.89 43.34
CA VAL A 614 -11.26 -4.33 42.07
C VAL A 614 -10.52 -5.02 40.93
N LEU A 615 -11.27 -5.36 39.89
CA LEU A 615 -10.74 -5.78 38.61
C LEU A 615 -10.92 -4.63 37.63
N LEU A 616 -9.83 -4.02 37.20
CA LEU A 616 -9.87 -3.05 36.14
C LEU A 616 -10.05 -3.78 34.79
N VAL A 617 -11.06 -3.40 34.01
CA VAL A 617 -11.30 -3.92 32.68
C VAL A 617 -11.25 -2.79 31.63
N PRO A 618 -10.92 -3.07 30.37
CA PRO A 618 -10.97 -2.06 29.32
C PRO A 618 -12.37 -1.43 29.23
N ASP A 619 -12.43 -0.11 29.10
CA ASP A 619 -13.69 0.62 28.95
C ASP A 619 -14.50 0.17 27.71
N ALA A 620 -13.80 -0.40 26.70
CA ALA A 620 -14.44 -0.98 25.52
C ALA A 620 -15.24 -2.25 25.83
N LEU A 621 -14.91 -2.99 26.91
CA LEU A 621 -15.61 -4.18 27.34
C LEU A 621 -16.75 -3.87 28.32
N ALA A 622 -16.70 -2.72 28.97
CA ALA A 622 -17.67 -2.26 29.97
C ALA A 622 -18.84 -1.47 29.35
N GLY A 623 -19.12 -1.65 28.06
CA GLY A 623 -20.21 -0.98 27.34
C GLY A 623 -21.56 -1.70 27.41
N ASP A 624 -22.62 -1.06 26.87
CA ASP A 624 -23.97 -1.66 26.71
C ASP A 624 -24.03 -2.64 25.49
N SER A 625 -23.03 -3.49 25.31
CA SER A 625 -23.06 -4.54 24.29
C SER A 625 -23.77 -5.77 24.81
N ASP A 626 -24.73 -6.27 24.05
CA ASP A 626 -25.43 -7.55 24.39
C ASP A 626 -24.47 -8.76 24.31
N ASP A 627 -23.31 -8.59 23.62
CA ASP A 627 -22.32 -9.66 23.45
C ASP A 627 -21.43 -9.84 24.70
N TYR A 628 -21.22 -8.77 25.50
CA TYR A 628 -20.41 -8.82 26.71
C TYR A 628 -21.08 -8.05 27.85
N PRO A 629 -21.76 -8.75 28.80
CA PRO A 629 -22.55 -8.13 29.86
C PRO A 629 -21.69 -7.60 31.02
N VAL A 630 -20.50 -7.08 30.76
CA VAL A 630 -19.62 -6.45 31.76
C VAL A 630 -20.05 -4.99 31.95
N ARG A 631 -20.45 -4.62 33.14
CA ARG A 631 -20.83 -3.22 33.45
C ARG A 631 -19.96 -2.66 34.56
N ASP A 632 -19.62 -1.40 34.43
CA ASP A 632 -18.93 -0.65 35.50
C ASP A 632 -19.69 -0.74 36.83
N GLY A 633 -18.99 -1.11 37.88
CA GLY A 633 -19.58 -1.37 39.20
C GLY A 633 -20.27 -2.72 39.38
N SER A 634 -20.34 -3.57 38.36
CA SER A 634 -20.84 -4.96 38.50
C SER A 634 -19.83 -5.84 39.25
N VAL A 635 -20.33 -6.99 39.74
CA VAL A 635 -19.48 -8.02 40.35
C VAL A 635 -19.42 -9.19 39.39
N LEU A 636 -18.23 -9.60 38.98
CA LEU A 636 -18.04 -10.79 38.17
C LEU A 636 -17.91 -12.03 39.07
N ASP A 637 -18.39 -13.17 38.59
CA ASP A 637 -18.14 -14.47 39.20
C ASP A 637 -17.01 -15.16 38.44
N LEU A 638 -15.82 -15.16 39.04
CA LEU A 638 -14.61 -15.67 38.43
C LEU A 638 -14.08 -16.87 39.21
N GLU A 639 -13.51 -17.79 38.50
CA GLU A 639 -12.69 -18.86 39.05
C GLU A 639 -11.28 -18.78 38.50
N LEU A 640 -10.36 -18.34 39.38
CA LEU A 640 -8.94 -18.14 39.05
C LEU A 640 -8.19 -19.47 39.03
N ASN A 641 -7.23 -19.61 38.13
CA ASN A 641 -6.37 -20.79 38.01
C ASN A 641 -7.18 -22.08 37.89
N ALA A 642 -8.26 -22.01 37.11
CA ALA A 642 -9.19 -23.13 36.95
C ALA A 642 -8.53 -24.26 36.16
N THR A 643 -8.58 -25.48 36.71
CA THR A 643 -8.21 -26.70 35.97
C THR A 643 -9.46 -27.48 35.59
N TYR A 644 -9.43 -28.13 34.45
CA TYR A 644 -10.56 -28.86 33.90
C TYR A 644 -10.33 -30.36 34.03
N SER A 645 -11.43 -31.10 34.29
CA SER A 645 -11.42 -32.57 34.22
C SER A 645 -11.46 -33.04 32.76
N ASP A 646 -11.26 -34.35 32.55
CA ASP A 646 -11.39 -34.99 31.25
C ASP A 646 -12.83 -34.85 30.65
N ASP A 647 -13.84 -34.60 31.48
CA ASP A 647 -15.22 -34.37 31.09
C ASP A 647 -15.53 -32.87 30.85
N GLY A 648 -14.56 -31.96 31.00
CA GLY A 648 -14.70 -30.52 30.80
C GLY A 648 -15.28 -29.76 32.01
N ASP A 649 -15.47 -30.42 33.17
CA ASP A 649 -15.90 -29.77 34.40
C ASP A 649 -14.70 -29.14 35.11
N ILE A 650 -14.89 -27.98 35.74
CA ILE A 650 -13.85 -27.33 36.55
C ILE A 650 -13.64 -28.17 37.81
N VAL A 651 -12.42 -28.66 38.02
CA VAL A 651 -12.05 -29.53 39.13
C VAL A 651 -11.43 -28.75 40.28
N ASP A 652 -10.55 -27.79 39.93
CA ASP A 652 -9.88 -26.92 40.88
C ASP A 652 -9.91 -25.49 40.35
N GLY A 653 -10.20 -24.55 41.21
CA GLY A 653 -10.17 -23.12 40.88
C GLY A 653 -10.40 -22.34 42.17
N ILE A 654 -9.96 -21.09 42.18
CA ILE A 654 -10.14 -20.20 43.32
C ILE A 654 -11.25 -19.22 43.02
N ALA A 655 -12.38 -19.37 43.66
CA ALA A 655 -13.55 -18.51 43.49
C ALA A 655 -13.19 -17.06 43.91
N PHE A 656 -13.45 -16.11 43.03
CA PHE A 656 -13.15 -14.70 43.21
C PHE A 656 -14.27 -13.85 42.65
N LYS A 657 -14.75 -12.91 43.46
CA LYS A 657 -15.87 -12.01 43.05
C LYS A 657 -15.40 -10.53 43.10
N PRO A 658 -14.65 -10.07 42.12
CA PRO A 658 -14.21 -8.68 42.10
C PRO A 658 -15.32 -7.74 41.68
N THR A 659 -15.22 -6.49 42.13
CA THR A 659 -15.98 -5.39 41.55
C THR A 659 -15.27 -4.88 40.30
N VAL A 660 -15.97 -4.76 39.19
CA VAL A 660 -15.43 -4.23 37.95
C VAL A 660 -15.33 -2.70 38.03
N GLU A 661 -14.24 -2.18 37.54
CA GLU A 661 -14.08 -0.77 37.24
C GLU A 661 -13.57 -0.63 35.79
N ALA A 662 -14.30 0.14 34.99
CA ALA A 662 -13.91 0.44 33.63
C ALA A 662 -12.76 1.44 33.61
N ALA A 663 -11.69 1.14 32.89
CA ALA A 663 -10.53 1.99 32.79
C ALA A 663 -10.11 2.19 31.32
N PRO A 664 -9.52 3.33 30.96
CA PRO A 664 -9.17 3.66 29.58
C PRO A 664 -7.88 2.97 29.13
N PHE A 665 -7.84 1.66 29.18
CA PHE A 665 -6.78 0.86 28.57
C PHE A 665 -7.33 -0.10 27.53
N ARG A 666 -6.47 -0.61 26.67
CA ARG A 666 -6.80 -1.41 25.51
C ARG A 666 -6.01 -2.72 25.51
N GLY A 667 -5.97 -3.41 24.39
CA GLY A 667 -5.31 -4.68 24.21
C GLY A 667 -3.87 -4.74 24.76
N VAL A 668 -3.48 -5.88 25.28
CA VAL A 668 -2.10 -6.18 25.67
C VAL A 668 -1.44 -6.92 24.51
N ASN A 669 -1.92 -8.10 24.17
CA ASN A 669 -1.39 -8.91 23.07
C ASN A 669 -2.26 -8.85 21.81
N THR A 670 -3.56 -8.82 21.99
CA THR A 670 -4.51 -8.68 20.89
C THR A 670 -5.48 -7.54 21.20
N PRO A 671 -5.97 -6.82 20.17
CA PRO A 671 -6.90 -5.71 20.39
C PRO A 671 -8.29 -6.17 20.88
N TYR A 672 -8.59 -7.48 20.87
CA TYR A 672 -9.89 -8.06 21.16
C TYR A 672 -9.90 -9.04 22.33
N GLY A 673 -8.79 -9.20 23.04
CA GLY A 673 -8.70 -10.10 24.21
C GLY A 673 -9.53 -9.59 25.40
N ILE A 674 -10.26 -10.49 26.07
CA ILE A 674 -10.93 -10.19 27.34
C ILE A 674 -9.90 -10.36 28.46
N TYR A 675 -9.57 -9.26 29.14
CA TYR A 675 -8.59 -9.30 30.22
C TYR A 675 -8.85 -8.21 31.27
N GLY A 676 -8.34 -8.47 32.45
CA GLY A 676 -8.45 -7.56 33.59
C GLY A 676 -7.12 -7.36 34.30
N LEU A 677 -6.99 -6.23 35.00
CA LEU A 677 -5.82 -5.91 35.83
C LEU A 677 -6.21 -5.91 37.30
N MET A 678 -5.38 -6.51 38.15
CA MET A 678 -5.54 -6.44 39.60
C MET A 678 -4.21 -6.32 40.35
N PRO A 679 -4.20 -5.81 41.62
CA PRO A 679 -2.99 -5.76 42.42
C PRO A 679 -2.56 -7.17 42.86
N PRO A 680 -1.21 -7.42 42.99
CA PRO A 680 -0.70 -8.70 43.51
C PRO A 680 -1.21 -9.03 44.92
N ASP A 681 -1.41 -8.02 45.75
CA ASP A 681 -1.93 -8.18 47.14
C ASP A 681 -3.31 -8.84 47.17
N THR A 682 -4.11 -8.68 46.11
CA THR A 682 -5.43 -9.35 45.99
C THR A 682 -5.23 -10.85 45.77
N LEU A 683 -4.31 -11.24 44.88
CA LEU A 683 -3.99 -12.65 44.61
C LEU A 683 -3.44 -13.36 45.84
N ASP A 684 -2.48 -12.67 46.50
CA ASP A 684 -1.88 -13.19 47.77
C ASP A 684 -2.91 -13.46 48.88
N ARG A 685 -3.94 -12.59 49.00
CA ARG A 685 -5.03 -12.81 49.98
C ARG A 685 -5.93 -13.97 49.64
N LEU A 686 -6.11 -14.25 48.37
CA LEU A 686 -6.84 -15.43 47.91
C LEU A 686 -6.01 -16.72 48.10
N GLY A 687 -4.73 -16.59 48.44
CA GLY A 687 -3.82 -17.73 48.55
C GLY A 687 -3.41 -18.30 47.19
N ALA A 688 -3.65 -17.55 46.13
CA ALA A 688 -3.29 -17.88 44.75
C ALA A 688 -1.90 -17.37 44.39
N LYS A 689 -1.31 -17.98 43.39
CA LYS A 689 -0.11 -17.46 42.70
C LYS A 689 -0.45 -17.26 41.21
N PRO A 690 0.28 -16.42 40.50
CA PRO A 690 0.14 -16.37 39.05
C PRO A 690 0.43 -17.75 38.42
N ASP A 691 -0.31 -18.09 37.35
CA ASP A 691 -0.07 -19.31 36.57
C ASP A 691 1.24 -19.21 35.79
N GLY A 692 1.56 -17.99 35.36
CA GLY A 692 2.79 -17.67 34.65
C GLY A 692 3.21 -16.22 34.83
N TYR A 693 4.25 -15.85 34.16
CA TYR A 693 4.76 -14.47 34.12
C TYR A 693 4.99 -14.02 32.68
N GLU A 694 4.84 -12.74 32.45
CA GLU A 694 5.14 -12.08 31.20
C GLU A 694 6.04 -10.87 31.43
N VAL A 695 6.90 -10.54 30.49
CA VAL A 695 7.62 -9.29 30.53
C VAL A 695 6.91 -8.26 29.66
N TRP A 696 6.45 -7.19 30.30
CA TRP A 696 5.94 -6.02 29.60
C TRP A 696 7.03 -4.97 29.53
N ALA A 697 7.24 -4.39 28.35
CA ALA A 697 8.29 -3.40 28.15
C ALA A 697 7.78 -2.20 27.35
N LYS A 698 8.41 -1.06 27.62
CA LYS A 698 8.17 0.21 26.95
C LYS A 698 9.39 0.62 26.14
N THR A 699 9.17 1.14 24.94
CA THR A 699 10.24 1.59 24.06
C THR A 699 10.56 3.07 24.26
N ASP A 700 11.85 3.45 24.07
CA ASP A 700 12.28 4.85 24.09
C ASP A 700 12.22 5.53 22.71
N GLY A 701 11.88 4.78 21.64
CA GLY A 701 11.78 5.27 20.27
C GLY A 701 13.11 5.62 19.60
N THR A 702 14.25 5.29 20.20
CA THR A 702 15.58 5.59 19.64
C THR A 702 16.05 4.56 18.62
N VAL A 703 15.52 3.34 18.71
CA VAL A 703 15.80 2.19 17.82
C VAL A 703 14.54 1.90 16.99
N THR A 704 14.72 1.38 15.78
CA THR A 704 13.56 1.02 14.95
C THR A 704 12.80 -0.16 15.54
N PRO A 705 11.46 -0.24 15.41
CA PRO A 705 10.67 -1.35 15.93
C PRO A 705 11.15 -2.73 15.47
N ALA A 706 11.59 -2.86 14.22
CA ALA A 706 12.11 -4.12 13.70
C ALA A 706 13.40 -4.55 14.38
N ASP A 707 14.35 -3.62 14.56
CA ASP A 707 15.62 -3.93 15.23
C ASP A 707 15.40 -4.30 16.70
N VAL A 708 14.45 -3.63 17.39
CA VAL A 708 14.10 -3.97 18.78
C VAL A 708 13.54 -5.40 18.87
N ILE A 709 12.65 -5.80 17.96
CA ILE A 709 12.12 -7.18 17.96
C ILE A 709 13.21 -8.18 17.66
N ASP A 710 14.05 -7.93 16.66
CA ASP A 710 15.17 -8.83 16.33
C ASP A 710 16.14 -9.00 17.49
N ASP A 711 16.49 -7.91 18.19
CA ASP A 711 17.38 -7.93 19.35
C ASP A 711 16.74 -8.66 20.54
N ILE A 712 15.43 -8.49 20.79
CA ILE A 712 14.69 -9.24 21.82
C ILE A 712 14.67 -10.72 21.45
N GLN A 713 14.30 -11.10 20.24
CA GLN A 713 14.25 -12.50 19.79
C GLN A 713 15.63 -13.16 19.93
N GLN A 714 16.70 -12.42 19.65
CA GLN A 714 18.05 -12.90 19.84
C GLN A 714 18.39 -13.07 21.33
N ALA A 715 18.00 -12.14 22.20
CA ALA A 715 18.25 -12.21 23.64
C ALA A 715 17.55 -13.40 24.30
N VAL A 716 16.33 -13.74 23.84
CA VAL A 716 15.53 -14.85 24.39
C VAL A 716 15.61 -16.14 23.57
N SER A 717 16.48 -16.20 22.55
CA SER A 717 16.57 -17.33 21.61
C SER A 717 16.93 -18.66 22.25
N SER A 718 17.49 -18.64 23.45
CA SER A 718 17.83 -19.85 24.24
C SER A 718 16.66 -20.40 25.06
N ILE A 719 15.54 -19.70 25.10
CA ILE A 719 14.38 -20.05 25.90
C ILE A 719 13.25 -20.48 24.96
N PRO A 720 12.72 -21.70 25.08
CA PRO A 720 11.68 -22.21 24.22
C PRO A 720 10.32 -21.53 24.45
N GLY A 721 9.45 -21.56 23.46
CA GLY A 721 8.07 -21.14 23.60
C GLY A 721 7.84 -19.66 23.83
N ILE A 722 8.89 -18.81 23.76
CA ILE A 722 8.72 -17.38 23.93
C ILE A 722 8.16 -16.73 22.67
N THR A 723 7.10 -15.96 22.85
CA THR A 723 6.47 -15.12 21.83
C THR A 723 6.65 -13.65 22.16
N VAL A 724 6.91 -12.84 21.14
CA VAL A 724 7.02 -11.37 21.26
C VAL A 724 5.80 -10.76 20.59
N GLY A 725 4.96 -10.12 21.38
CA GLY A 725 3.72 -9.48 20.98
C GLY A 725 3.69 -7.99 21.36
N GLY A 726 2.47 -7.43 21.37
CA GLY A 726 2.22 -6.03 21.65
C GLY A 726 2.18 -5.13 20.42
N SER A 727 2.06 -3.82 20.64
CA SER A 727 1.93 -2.84 19.55
C SER A 727 3.12 -2.82 18.59
N ILE A 728 4.30 -3.19 19.07
CA ILE A 728 5.53 -3.14 18.27
C ILE A 728 5.51 -4.15 17.11
N ALA A 729 4.97 -5.35 17.34
CA ALA A 729 4.90 -6.39 16.32
C ALA A 729 3.96 -5.98 15.17
N GLU A 730 2.82 -5.40 15.51
CA GLU A 730 1.87 -4.86 14.53
C GLU A 730 2.46 -3.65 13.80
N ARG A 731 3.19 -2.77 14.50
CA ARG A 731 3.91 -1.63 13.89
C ARG A 731 4.90 -2.08 12.83
N VAL A 732 5.69 -3.13 13.08
CA VAL A 732 6.67 -3.65 12.11
C VAL A 732 5.97 -4.10 10.83
N SER A 733 4.86 -4.81 10.95
CA SER A 733 4.07 -5.27 9.80
C SER A 733 3.51 -4.08 8.99
N TRP A 734 2.93 -3.08 9.66
CA TRP A 734 2.37 -1.90 9.03
C TRP A 734 3.43 -0.96 8.45
N ASP A 735 4.55 -0.76 9.15
CA ASP A 735 5.66 0.05 8.64
C ASP A 735 6.26 -0.56 7.37
N GLY A 736 6.35 -1.88 7.29
CA GLY A 736 6.70 -2.59 6.07
C GLY A 736 5.78 -2.21 4.90
N MET A 737 4.47 -2.30 5.10
CA MET A 737 3.46 -1.95 4.09
C MET A 737 3.50 -0.46 3.71
N VAL A 738 3.58 0.44 4.69
CA VAL A 738 3.66 1.89 4.45
C VAL A 738 4.97 2.25 3.74
N ASN A 739 6.10 1.65 4.11
CA ASN A 739 7.39 1.88 3.45
C ASN A 739 7.38 1.40 1.99
N MET A 740 6.71 0.28 1.70
CA MET A 740 6.48 -0.19 0.34
C MET A 740 5.72 0.86 -0.48
N LEU A 741 4.60 1.32 0.03
CA LEU A 741 3.80 2.37 -0.62
C LEU A 741 4.64 3.62 -0.86
N LEU A 742 5.43 4.06 0.13
CA LEU A 742 6.31 5.20 0.02
C LEU A 742 7.41 5.01 -1.03
N MET A 743 8.01 3.84 -1.13
CA MET A 743 9.03 3.56 -2.16
C MET A 743 8.44 3.70 -3.57
N VAL A 744 7.27 3.14 -3.81
CA VAL A 744 6.53 3.30 -5.06
C VAL A 744 6.22 4.78 -5.31
N LEU A 745 5.75 5.48 -4.29
CA LEU A 745 5.43 6.90 -4.36
C LEU A 745 6.66 7.77 -4.67
N VAL A 746 7.81 7.49 -4.07
CA VAL A 746 9.09 8.19 -4.34
C VAL A 746 9.54 7.94 -5.78
N ALA A 747 9.38 6.73 -6.30
CA ALA A 747 9.67 6.44 -7.71
C ALA A 747 8.74 7.25 -8.64
N LEU A 748 7.45 7.32 -8.33
CA LEU A 748 6.47 8.15 -9.05
C LEU A 748 6.81 9.64 -9.00
N LEU A 749 7.24 10.09 -7.83
CA LEU A 749 7.72 11.44 -7.59
C LEU A 749 8.87 11.78 -8.53
N ALA A 750 9.89 10.94 -8.59
CA ALA A 750 11.05 11.15 -9.45
C ALA A 750 10.60 11.33 -10.92
N VAL A 751 9.66 10.52 -11.36
CA VAL A 751 9.04 10.62 -12.69
C VAL A 751 8.34 11.96 -12.91
N ALA A 752 7.50 12.39 -11.98
CA ALA A 752 6.76 13.65 -12.08
C ALA A 752 7.71 14.87 -12.10
N VAL A 753 8.76 14.85 -11.27
CA VAL A 753 9.80 15.90 -11.24
C VAL A 753 10.57 15.95 -12.56
N ILE A 754 10.94 14.82 -13.14
CA ILE A 754 11.63 14.77 -14.44
C ILE A 754 10.75 15.36 -15.55
N ILE A 755 9.46 15.01 -15.60
CA ILE A 755 8.50 15.56 -16.57
C ILE A 755 8.39 17.09 -16.38
N ALA A 756 8.25 17.56 -15.16
CA ALA A 756 8.17 18.99 -14.84
C ALA A 756 9.44 19.74 -15.26
N LEU A 757 10.63 19.18 -14.98
CA LEU A 757 11.92 19.70 -15.42
C LEU A 757 12.01 19.89 -16.93
N ILE A 758 11.60 18.86 -17.69
CA ILE A 758 11.57 18.89 -19.16
C ILE A 758 10.62 19.99 -19.64
N GLY A 759 9.45 20.11 -19.02
CA GLY A 759 8.46 21.13 -19.33
C GLY A 759 9.01 22.56 -19.13
N VAL A 760 9.63 22.80 -17.97
CA VAL A 760 10.25 24.10 -17.65
C VAL A 760 11.43 24.42 -18.61
N ALA A 761 12.33 23.46 -18.82
CA ALA A 761 13.47 23.63 -19.71
C ALA A 761 13.03 23.94 -21.14
N ASN A 762 11.99 23.26 -21.64
CA ASN A 762 11.43 23.49 -22.96
C ASN A 762 10.83 24.90 -23.08
N THR A 763 10.06 25.32 -22.07
CA THR A 763 9.41 26.66 -22.07
C THR A 763 10.43 27.79 -21.94
N LEU A 764 11.47 27.64 -21.10
CA LEU A 764 12.54 28.60 -20.96
C LEU A 764 13.39 28.69 -22.25
N SER A 765 13.63 27.54 -22.91
CA SER A 765 14.35 27.53 -24.21
C SER A 765 13.60 28.30 -25.27
N LEU A 766 12.25 28.15 -25.34
CA LEU A 766 11.44 28.95 -26.27
C LEU A 766 11.52 30.45 -25.93
N SER A 767 11.39 30.78 -24.64
CA SER A 767 11.50 32.16 -24.16
C SER A 767 12.82 32.85 -24.64
N VAL A 768 13.92 32.10 -24.56
CA VAL A 768 15.21 32.60 -25.01
C VAL A 768 15.25 32.80 -26.52
N ILE A 769 14.71 31.86 -27.30
CA ILE A 769 14.68 31.94 -28.75
C ILE A 769 13.83 33.15 -29.22
N GLU A 770 12.62 33.32 -28.67
CA GLU A 770 11.73 34.44 -29.01
C GLU A 770 12.33 35.82 -28.64
N ARG A 771 13.18 35.89 -27.60
CA ARG A 771 13.76 37.11 -27.06
C ARG A 771 15.22 37.30 -27.39
N THR A 772 15.73 36.56 -28.38
CA THR A 772 17.15 36.64 -28.76
C THR A 772 17.52 38.08 -29.15
N ARG A 773 16.65 38.78 -29.87
CA ARG A 773 16.83 40.18 -30.27
C ARG A 773 16.76 41.15 -29.07
N GLU A 774 15.77 41.01 -28.16
CA GLU A 774 15.68 41.84 -26.93
C GLU A 774 16.95 41.66 -26.08
N SER A 775 17.36 40.39 -25.88
CA SER A 775 18.58 40.07 -25.12
C SER A 775 19.85 40.60 -25.78
N ALA A 776 19.92 40.58 -27.11
CA ALA A 776 21.02 41.16 -27.86
C ALA A 776 21.05 42.69 -27.71
N THR A 777 19.89 43.38 -27.79
CA THR A 777 19.79 44.82 -27.55
C THR A 777 20.20 45.19 -26.14
N LEU A 778 19.71 44.49 -25.12
CA LEU A 778 20.10 44.74 -23.72
C LEU A 778 21.63 44.56 -23.51
N ARG A 779 22.22 43.54 -24.16
CA ARG A 779 23.67 43.33 -24.12
C ARG A 779 24.46 44.42 -24.89
N ALA A 780 23.90 44.93 -25.99
CA ALA A 780 24.50 46.02 -26.73
C ALA A 780 24.50 47.35 -25.94
N ILE A 781 23.51 47.56 -25.06
CA ILE A 781 23.39 48.72 -24.16
C ILE A 781 24.22 48.54 -22.86
N GLY A 782 24.89 47.36 -22.66
CA GLY A 782 25.83 47.17 -21.55
C GLY A 782 25.46 46.10 -20.54
N MET A 783 24.41 45.32 -20.77
CA MET A 783 24.06 44.18 -19.90
C MET A 783 25.11 43.08 -19.97
N THR A 784 25.64 42.64 -18.82
CA THR A 784 26.68 41.60 -18.78
C THR A 784 26.05 40.19 -18.95
N ARG A 785 26.91 39.26 -19.41
CA ARG A 785 26.52 37.84 -19.53
C ARG A 785 26.02 37.25 -18.19
N GLY A 786 26.60 37.66 -17.06
CA GLY A 786 26.22 37.27 -15.72
C GLY A 786 24.84 37.78 -15.31
N GLN A 787 24.53 39.05 -15.62
CA GLN A 787 23.23 39.63 -15.35
C GLN A 787 22.11 38.94 -16.14
N LEU A 788 22.37 38.62 -17.42
CA LEU A 788 21.40 37.87 -18.22
C LEU A 788 21.12 36.46 -17.65
N ARG A 789 22.19 35.75 -17.25
CA ARG A 789 22.00 34.42 -16.57
C ARG A 789 21.23 34.54 -15.26
N ARG A 790 21.56 35.53 -14.41
CA ARG A 790 20.86 35.77 -13.14
C ARG A 790 19.37 36.12 -13.36
N SER A 791 19.08 36.95 -14.37
CA SER A 791 17.70 37.29 -14.72
C SER A 791 16.88 36.05 -15.11
N LEU A 792 17.42 35.14 -15.93
CA LEU A 792 16.74 33.89 -16.29
C LEU A 792 16.60 32.93 -15.10
N ALA A 793 17.61 32.87 -14.23
CA ALA A 793 17.52 32.05 -13.01
C ALA A 793 16.47 32.60 -12.04
N ILE A 794 16.38 33.92 -11.85
CA ILE A 794 15.35 34.53 -11.01
C ILE A 794 13.95 34.34 -11.62
N GLU A 795 13.79 34.44 -12.94
CA GLU A 795 12.52 34.13 -13.63
C GLU A 795 12.09 32.68 -13.35
N ALA A 796 13.00 31.70 -13.47
CA ALA A 796 12.74 30.30 -13.18
C ALA A 796 12.38 30.07 -11.71
N LEU A 797 13.13 30.68 -10.77
CA LEU A 797 12.87 30.57 -9.34
C LEU A 797 11.52 31.15 -8.93
N LEU A 798 11.17 32.35 -9.42
CA LEU A 798 9.88 32.97 -9.12
C LEU A 798 8.72 32.10 -9.58
N ILE A 799 8.80 31.56 -10.78
CA ILE A 799 7.78 30.67 -11.32
C ILE A 799 7.70 29.39 -10.47
N SER A 800 8.85 28.81 -10.12
CA SER A 800 8.92 27.56 -9.35
C SER A 800 8.42 27.73 -7.92
N LEU A 801 8.85 28.77 -7.21
CA LEU A 801 8.47 28.99 -5.82
C LEU A 801 6.96 29.30 -5.67
N VAL A 802 6.41 30.16 -6.54
CA VAL A 802 4.97 30.48 -6.48
C VAL A 802 4.12 29.25 -6.83
N SER A 803 4.51 28.52 -7.88
CA SER A 803 3.81 27.28 -8.25
C SER A 803 3.99 26.19 -7.20
N GLY A 804 5.17 26.11 -6.59
CA GLY A 804 5.53 25.18 -5.54
C GLY A 804 4.69 25.39 -4.28
N VAL A 805 4.60 26.59 -3.77
CA VAL A 805 3.80 26.91 -2.57
C VAL A 805 2.33 26.56 -2.79
N ILE A 806 1.75 26.93 -3.94
CA ILE A 806 0.37 26.61 -4.23
C ILE A 806 0.17 25.10 -4.42
N GLY A 807 1.15 24.45 -5.10
CA GLY A 807 1.15 23.00 -5.25
C GLY A 807 1.16 22.27 -3.92
N ILE A 808 1.98 22.74 -2.97
CA ILE A 808 2.01 22.19 -1.60
C ILE A 808 0.66 22.35 -0.91
N VAL A 809 0.10 23.59 -0.91
CA VAL A 809 -1.19 23.82 -0.26
C VAL A 809 -2.30 22.94 -0.83
N VAL A 810 -2.42 22.88 -2.16
CA VAL A 810 -3.43 22.07 -2.83
C VAL A 810 -3.18 20.59 -2.59
N GLY A 811 -1.93 20.15 -2.70
CA GLY A 811 -1.55 18.76 -2.51
C GLY A 811 -1.75 18.29 -1.07
N THR A 812 -1.41 19.10 -0.08
CA THR A 812 -1.65 18.78 1.34
C THR A 812 -3.14 18.60 1.62
N VAL A 813 -3.99 19.50 1.11
CA VAL A 813 -5.45 19.37 1.28
C VAL A 813 -5.96 18.07 0.62
N PHE A 814 -5.52 17.78 -0.60
CA PHE A 814 -5.97 16.57 -1.31
C PHE A 814 -5.44 15.29 -0.69
N GLY A 815 -4.19 15.30 -0.22
CA GLY A 815 -3.59 14.17 0.47
C GLY A 815 -4.34 13.83 1.76
N TRP A 816 -4.69 14.85 2.54
CA TRP A 816 -5.48 14.65 3.74
C TRP A 816 -6.91 14.16 3.44
N ILE A 817 -7.60 14.73 2.45
CA ILE A 817 -8.94 14.27 2.05
C ILE A 817 -8.89 12.79 1.65
N GLY A 818 -7.89 12.41 0.85
CA GLY A 818 -7.71 11.02 0.45
C GLY A 818 -7.48 10.09 1.66
N SER A 819 -6.59 10.47 2.56
CA SER A 819 -6.33 9.71 3.80
C SER A 819 -7.56 9.64 4.69
N TYR A 820 -8.30 10.74 4.82
CA TYR A 820 -9.53 10.77 5.61
C TYR A 820 -10.55 9.75 5.09
N ILE A 821 -10.82 9.72 3.79
CA ILE A 821 -11.78 8.78 3.20
C ILE A 821 -11.33 7.33 3.35
N VAL A 822 -10.02 7.07 3.21
CA VAL A 822 -9.48 5.70 3.29
C VAL A 822 -9.47 5.18 4.74
N PHE A 823 -9.04 6.02 5.69
CA PHE A 823 -8.78 5.56 7.05
C PHE A 823 -9.93 5.79 8.03
N SER A 824 -10.84 6.75 7.78
CA SER A 824 -11.94 7.04 8.71
C SER A 824 -12.95 5.91 8.90
N MET A 825 -12.99 4.95 7.98
CA MET A 825 -13.85 3.77 8.08
C MET A 825 -13.22 2.62 8.88
N SER A 826 -11.89 2.55 8.91
CA SER A 826 -11.17 1.53 9.65
C SER A 826 -10.69 2.03 11.01
N PHE A 827 -10.61 3.35 11.18
CA PHE A 827 -10.06 4.01 12.36
C PHE A 827 -10.96 5.17 12.78
N GLY A 828 -11.20 5.29 14.06
CA GLY A 828 -12.13 6.29 14.62
C GLY A 828 -11.68 7.74 14.42
N SER A 829 -10.37 7.98 14.26
CA SER A 829 -9.80 9.32 14.07
C SER A 829 -8.73 9.32 12.97
N VAL A 830 -8.70 10.37 12.17
CA VAL A 830 -7.67 10.54 11.14
C VAL A 830 -6.88 11.81 11.39
N VAL A 831 -5.58 11.68 11.60
CA VAL A 831 -4.70 12.80 11.94
C VAL A 831 -4.37 13.61 10.68
N PHE A 832 -4.44 14.95 10.80
CA PHE A 832 -3.96 15.88 9.77
C PHE A 832 -2.54 16.34 10.10
N PRO A 833 -1.50 15.74 9.51
CA PRO A 833 -0.13 16.14 9.73
C PRO A 833 0.24 17.35 8.85
N ILE A 834 0.90 18.33 9.42
CA ILE A 834 1.62 19.36 8.66
C ILE A 834 3.11 19.05 8.76
N ASP A 835 3.62 18.30 7.80
CA ASP A 835 5.05 18.00 7.72
C ASP A 835 5.80 19.15 7.02
N TRP A 836 6.32 20.07 7.82
CA TRP A 836 7.10 21.21 7.35
C TRP A 836 8.44 20.79 6.73
N ALA A 837 9.04 19.70 7.19
CA ALA A 837 10.30 19.20 6.68
C ALA A 837 10.14 18.67 5.24
N THR A 838 9.16 17.81 5.02
CA THR A 838 8.83 17.29 3.68
C THR A 838 8.38 18.42 2.75
N SER A 839 7.53 19.33 3.21
CA SER A 839 7.10 20.48 2.41
C SER A 839 8.26 21.38 2.04
N GLY A 840 9.19 21.63 2.96
CA GLY A 840 10.43 22.38 2.72
C GLY A 840 11.36 21.68 1.72
N ALA A 841 11.52 20.36 1.85
CA ALA A 841 12.30 19.54 0.92
C ALA A 841 11.72 19.57 -0.50
N ILE A 842 10.40 19.42 -0.65
CA ILE A 842 9.70 19.53 -1.93
C ILE A 842 9.96 20.89 -2.58
N LEU A 843 9.83 21.97 -1.82
CA LEU A 843 10.06 23.32 -2.32
C LEU A 843 11.53 23.54 -2.72
N ALA A 844 12.47 23.02 -1.94
CA ALA A 844 13.89 23.07 -2.24
C ALA A 844 14.24 22.29 -3.52
N ILE A 845 13.70 21.08 -3.66
CA ILE A 845 13.86 20.24 -4.86
C ILE A 845 13.29 20.98 -6.08
N ALA A 846 12.09 21.55 -5.98
CA ALA A 846 11.47 22.31 -7.06
C ALA A 846 12.29 23.54 -7.46
N ALA A 847 12.89 24.26 -6.49
CA ALA A 847 13.78 25.39 -6.74
C ALA A 847 15.08 24.96 -7.43
N VAL A 848 15.73 23.91 -6.95
CA VAL A 848 16.94 23.33 -7.57
C VAL A 848 16.65 22.85 -9.00
N ALA A 849 15.54 22.16 -9.17
CA ALA A 849 15.06 21.69 -10.46
C ALA A 849 14.89 22.84 -11.47
N ALA A 850 14.23 23.92 -11.03
CA ALA A 850 14.05 25.12 -11.88
C ALA A 850 15.38 25.80 -12.24
N LEU A 851 16.31 25.88 -11.30
CA LEU A 851 17.66 26.42 -11.55
C LEU A 851 18.38 25.56 -12.58
N LEU A 852 18.40 24.25 -12.44
CA LEU A 852 19.01 23.31 -13.39
C LEU A 852 18.37 23.44 -14.78
N ALA A 853 17.02 23.50 -14.84
CA ALA A 853 16.30 23.71 -16.10
C ALA A 853 16.66 25.03 -16.79
N SER A 854 17.04 26.07 -16.04
CA SER A 854 17.44 27.38 -16.59
C SER A 854 18.83 27.39 -17.18
N VAL A 855 19.74 26.48 -16.79
CA VAL A 855 21.16 26.49 -17.19
C VAL A 855 21.32 26.32 -18.69
N PHE A 856 20.62 25.38 -19.31
CA PHE A 856 20.77 25.10 -20.73
C PHE A 856 20.26 26.25 -21.61
N PRO A 857 19.06 26.81 -21.41
CA PRO A 857 18.58 28.00 -22.10
C PRO A 857 19.48 29.22 -21.88
N ALA A 858 19.96 29.44 -20.65
CA ALA A 858 20.85 30.58 -20.35
C ALA A 858 22.22 30.49 -21.09
N ARG A 859 22.79 29.28 -21.18
CA ARG A 859 24.01 29.06 -21.98
C ARG A 859 23.78 29.39 -23.45
N ARG A 860 22.63 29.04 -24.02
CA ARG A 860 22.24 29.31 -25.40
C ARG A 860 22.07 30.82 -25.63
N ALA A 861 21.35 31.53 -24.73
CA ALA A 861 21.15 32.98 -24.79
C ALA A 861 22.48 33.80 -24.79
N VAL A 862 23.47 33.33 -24.04
CA VAL A 862 24.76 34.01 -23.89
C VAL A 862 25.72 33.75 -25.06
N LYS A 863 25.59 32.58 -25.74
CA LYS A 863 26.47 32.20 -26.87
C LYS A 863 26.21 33.00 -28.14
N THR A 864 24.98 33.46 -28.39
CA THR A 864 24.64 34.23 -29.61
C THR A 864 25.26 35.62 -29.54
N PRO A 865 26.11 36.01 -30.50
CA PRO A 865 26.69 37.36 -30.54
C PRO A 865 25.61 38.44 -30.78
N PRO A 866 25.68 39.61 -30.11
CA PRO A 866 24.69 40.68 -30.32
C PRO A 866 24.54 41.15 -31.76
N VAL A 867 25.67 41.19 -32.48
CA VAL A 867 25.69 41.64 -33.89
C VAL A 867 24.96 40.67 -34.82
N GLU A 868 25.17 39.37 -34.65
CA GLU A 868 24.49 38.32 -35.42
C GLU A 868 22.98 38.32 -35.16
N ALA A 869 22.58 38.43 -33.87
CA ALA A 869 21.19 38.44 -33.45
C ALA A 869 20.42 39.70 -33.93
N LEU A 870 21.10 40.79 -34.19
CA LEU A 870 20.52 42.01 -34.73
C LEU A 870 20.54 42.07 -36.27
N ALA A 871 21.44 41.28 -36.93
CA ALA A 871 21.58 41.23 -38.37
C ALA A 871 20.66 40.24 -39.09
N GLU A 872 20.16 39.21 -38.39
CA GLU A 872 19.18 38.23 -38.91
C GLU A 872 17.74 38.79 -39.03
N ALA A 873 17.53 40.07 -38.95
CA ALA A 873 16.25 40.77 -39.09
C ALA A 873 15.97 41.15 -40.57
#